data_46db9e0cf8e5ffa824be9343d6699318
#
_entry.id   46db9e0cf8e5ffa824be9343d6699318
#
_cell.length_a   1.000
_cell.length_b   1.000
_cell.length_c   1.000
_cell.angle_alpha   90.00
_cell.angle_beta   90.00
_cell.angle_gamma   90.00
#
_symmetry.space_group_name_H-M   'P 1'
#
loop_
_entity.id
_entity.type
_entity.pdbx_description
1 polymer ?
#
loop_
_entity_poly.entity_id
_entity_poly.type
_entity_poly.pdbx_seq_one_letter_code
_entity_poly.pdbx_strand_id
1 'polypeptide(L)'
;MTNLQTLKQNQRPISQPRTGEIFHLRSLGHLEEALDIAKEDYENFPTDKRVNSAYYWVLYSLCKDRYLDSTDTTTLVQSLNVMKQLLPQLYDQNGYAKRCYDLLCSRALPHATLIHNCNTACKEHPLEAYTQLRSQVRSAQDLDPSLHTSYAWILYRYLQAVNNSDMTRQEAQANASLYHEYFTLQVDRPSRLHSCMLRSALRFKENLNKEKYDVTFSIVAFLREWDVANFTEEDWQQTPNPKGGNYSSLAEKAAKACYDEIKDNYHRDQADVLWLKSIYKMVLQHVPDDDWLLRQSIGIDTWMGDTSQVIDRYKHLLLSKPDKFFLWNELGDFITNNEKIKAGLYVHARNTGSKEEFVGKIHLKLARLYLRHQSPAASLAELEAYSRCYTRNGWKLNDDYKQLRDQIPQGTVAARDFAMERRCEDAALEMVYSDIEWKQRILAERWTSPGDKKERCMLLAPDGTQEKTKTARFPILHKLKMGTVIELKEITQRRNDGNQSKPLSTILLVRATSLEPWSLLPATTGVVTFSNTQKKFSLINSTDSKRYFYPAAPSNLPKGTIVTMRAYKETSDKGSGYKAVFVTPCSNRDQALAEFRHCIAVVSWVDEAQGKFHIVDNDKKLSETLRCCDAGLQPTMGQKLRIAYCYETDKHGRCHFMPVDVKTYSD
;
A
#
# COMPACT_ATOMS: atom_id res chain seq x y z
N MET A 1 -27.66 -39.42 -21.79
CA MET A 1 -28.40 -38.47 -20.95
C MET A 1 -29.72 -38.10 -21.63
N THR A 2 -30.66 -39.01 -21.73
CA THR A 2 -31.95 -38.70 -22.37
C THR A 2 -32.96 -39.80 -22.00
N ASN A 3 -33.31 -39.97 -20.74
CA ASN A 3 -34.45 -40.82 -20.35
C ASN A 3 -34.94 -40.62 -18.89
N LEU A 4 -34.48 -39.60 -18.18
CA LEU A 4 -34.94 -39.30 -16.80
C LEU A 4 -35.85 -38.07 -16.70
N GLN A 5 -36.02 -37.31 -17.82
CA GLN A 5 -36.90 -36.15 -17.85
C GLN A 5 -38.32 -36.41 -18.33
N THR A 6 -38.58 -37.60 -18.87
CA THR A 6 -39.88 -37.93 -19.46
C THR A 6 -40.86 -38.60 -18.51
N LEU A 7 -40.45 -38.96 -17.28
CA LEU A 7 -41.32 -39.62 -16.30
C LEU A 7 -42.00 -38.68 -15.28
N LYS A 8 -41.67 -37.39 -15.30
CA LYS A 8 -42.27 -36.41 -14.36
C LYS A 8 -43.49 -35.65 -14.91
N GLN A 9 -43.94 -35.96 -16.12
CA GLN A 9 -45.01 -35.17 -16.79
C GLN A 9 -46.45 -35.67 -16.66
N ASN A 10 -46.73 -36.72 -15.87
CA ASN A 10 -48.10 -37.24 -15.75
C ASN A 10 -48.64 -37.38 -14.34
N GLN A 11 -48.07 -36.71 -13.35
CA GLN A 11 -48.70 -36.62 -12.03
C GLN A 11 -49.65 -35.42 -12.01
N ARG A 12 -50.94 -35.64 -11.86
CA ARG A 12 -51.94 -34.60 -11.61
C ARG A 12 -51.50 -33.86 -10.31
N PRO A 13 -51.51 -32.53 -10.28
CA PRO A 13 -51.18 -31.79 -9.05
C PRO A 13 -52.12 -32.25 -7.93
N ILE A 14 -51.54 -32.60 -6.79
CA ILE A 14 -52.27 -32.98 -5.59
C ILE A 14 -53.04 -31.76 -5.15
N SER A 15 -54.36 -31.81 -5.21
CA SER A 15 -55.22 -30.67 -4.90
C SER A 15 -55.49 -30.46 -3.41
N GLN A 16 -55.28 -31.50 -2.60
CA GLN A 16 -55.47 -31.45 -1.15
C GLN A 16 -54.53 -32.44 -0.42
N PRO A 17 -54.06 -32.11 0.80
CA PRO A 17 -53.23 -32.99 1.60
C PRO A 17 -53.95 -34.31 1.96
N ARG A 18 -53.23 -35.41 1.89
CA ARG A 18 -53.69 -36.77 2.21
C ARG A 18 -53.41 -37.20 3.66
N THR A 19 -53.44 -36.25 4.59
CA THR A 19 -53.04 -36.46 6.00
C THR A 19 -53.83 -37.56 6.68
N GLY A 20 -55.14 -37.76 6.35
CA GLY A 20 -55.97 -38.86 6.86
C GLY A 20 -55.49 -40.24 6.41
N GLU A 21 -55.10 -40.38 5.16
CA GLU A 21 -54.53 -41.57 4.57
C GLU A 21 -53.17 -41.92 5.20
N ILE A 22 -52.30 -40.94 5.39
CA ILE A 22 -51.00 -41.09 6.06
C ILE A 22 -51.17 -41.64 7.48
N PHE A 23 -52.08 -41.07 8.28
CA PHE A 23 -52.33 -41.55 9.64
C PHE A 23 -52.96 -42.92 9.65
N HIS A 24 -53.80 -43.27 8.68
CA HIS A 24 -54.40 -44.62 8.55
C HIS A 24 -53.34 -45.65 8.22
N LEU A 25 -52.50 -45.44 7.19
CA LEU A 25 -51.39 -46.32 6.83
C LEU A 25 -50.42 -46.50 8.02
N ARG A 26 -50.09 -45.41 8.70
CA ARG A 26 -49.26 -45.46 9.90
C ARG A 26 -49.89 -46.34 10.98
N SER A 27 -51.19 -46.29 11.22
CA SER A 27 -51.90 -47.12 12.23
C SER A 27 -51.92 -48.60 11.87
N LEU A 28 -51.86 -48.92 10.59
CA LEU A 28 -51.78 -50.32 10.07
C LEU A 28 -50.34 -50.84 10.02
N GLY A 29 -49.31 -50.00 10.32
CA GLY A 29 -47.90 -50.40 10.28
C GLY A 29 -47.29 -50.33 8.85
N HIS A 30 -48.00 -49.83 7.85
CA HIS A 30 -47.52 -49.62 6.48
C HIS A 30 -46.67 -48.32 6.40
N LEU A 31 -45.58 -48.30 7.17
CA LEU A 31 -44.80 -47.08 7.44
C LEU A 31 -44.05 -46.52 6.21
N GLU A 32 -43.58 -47.40 5.31
CA GLU A 32 -42.86 -46.94 4.08
C GLU A 32 -43.83 -46.25 3.11
N GLU A 33 -45.00 -46.85 2.88
CA GLU A 33 -46.04 -46.25 2.05
C GLU A 33 -46.51 -44.90 2.63
N ALA A 34 -46.71 -44.88 3.96
CA ALA A 34 -47.05 -43.64 4.67
C ALA A 34 -45.95 -42.57 4.53
N LEU A 35 -44.67 -42.98 4.52
CA LEU A 35 -43.52 -42.06 4.34
C LEU A 35 -43.50 -41.43 2.95
N ASP A 36 -43.72 -42.26 1.92
CA ASP A 36 -43.67 -41.75 0.53
C ASP A 36 -44.79 -40.72 0.29
N ILE A 37 -46.01 -41.01 0.79
CA ILE A 37 -47.14 -40.05 0.69
C ILE A 37 -46.85 -38.80 1.52
N ALA A 38 -46.26 -38.94 2.72
CA ALA A 38 -45.96 -37.82 3.59
C ALA A 38 -44.88 -36.89 3.02
N LYS A 39 -43.84 -37.44 2.36
CA LYS A 39 -42.83 -36.66 1.65
C LYS A 39 -43.43 -35.88 0.48
N GLU A 40 -44.25 -36.54 -0.35
CA GLU A 40 -44.90 -35.90 -1.48
C GLU A 40 -45.84 -34.77 -1.01
N ASP A 41 -46.62 -34.99 0.03
CA ASP A 41 -47.50 -33.97 0.62
C ASP A 41 -46.70 -32.81 1.21
N TYR A 42 -45.57 -33.10 1.86
CA TYR A 42 -44.70 -32.07 2.43
C TYR A 42 -44.05 -31.20 1.32
N GLU A 43 -43.65 -31.78 0.22
CA GLU A 43 -43.12 -31.01 -0.94
C GLU A 43 -44.18 -30.08 -1.57
N ASN A 44 -45.47 -30.52 -1.56
CA ASN A 44 -46.57 -29.73 -2.14
C ASN A 44 -47.18 -28.72 -1.13
N PHE A 45 -47.15 -29.01 0.17
CA PHE A 45 -47.77 -28.19 1.21
C PHE A 45 -46.83 -27.95 2.43
N PRO A 46 -45.65 -27.36 2.26
CA PRO A 46 -44.61 -27.30 3.31
C PRO A 46 -45.00 -26.46 4.52
N THR A 47 -45.98 -25.57 4.38
CA THR A 47 -46.47 -24.71 5.47
C THR A 47 -47.71 -25.22 6.20
N ASP A 48 -48.30 -26.30 5.70
CA ASP A 48 -49.47 -26.90 6.36
C ASP A 48 -49.08 -27.68 7.60
N LYS A 49 -49.52 -27.21 8.75
CA LYS A 49 -49.22 -27.81 10.07
C LYS A 49 -49.72 -29.25 10.21
N ARG A 50 -50.79 -29.64 9.49
CA ARG A 50 -51.31 -31.01 9.53
C ARG A 50 -50.40 -31.95 8.74
N VAL A 51 -49.93 -31.51 7.60
CA VAL A 51 -48.96 -32.22 6.75
C VAL A 51 -47.65 -32.42 7.54
N ASN A 52 -47.15 -31.33 8.13
CA ASN A 52 -45.93 -31.38 8.95
C ASN A 52 -46.07 -32.32 10.13
N SER A 53 -47.25 -32.35 10.76
CA SER A 53 -47.53 -33.28 11.84
C SER A 53 -47.61 -34.75 11.36
N ALA A 54 -48.28 -35.02 10.24
CA ALA A 54 -48.36 -36.33 9.65
C ALA A 54 -46.96 -36.87 9.32
N TYR A 55 -46.14 -36.08 8.62
CA TYR A 55 -44.79 -36.44 8.26
C TYR A 55 -43.90 -36.71 9.50
N TYR A 56 -43.96 -35.82 10.50
CA TYR A 56 -43.24 -35.99 11.75
C TYR A 56 -43.58 -37.32 12.45
N TRP A 57 -44.88 -37.65 12.58
CA TRP A 57 -45.28 -38.85 13.29
C TRP A 57 -45.01 -40.16 12.53
N VAL A 58 -44.97 -40.14 11.20
CA VAL A 58 -44.51 -41.29 10.40
C VAL A 58 -43.03 -41.51 10.62
N LEU A 59 -42.19 -40.45 10.56
CA LEU A 59 -40.77 -40.54 10.85
C LEU A 59 -40.50 -41.04 12.28
N TYR A 60 -41.27 -40.54 13.25
CA TYR A 60 -41.18 -41.03 14.64
C TYR A 60 -41.43 -42.55 14.76
N SER A 61 -42.48 -43.05 14.09
CA SER A 61 -42.79 -44.47 14.08
C SER A 61 -41.70 -45.30 13.39
N LEU A 62 -41.19 -44.87 12.26
CA LEU A 62 -40.09 -45.51 11.55
C LEU A 62 -38.81 -45.54 12.37
N CYS A 63 -38.44 -44.40 12.97
CA CYS A 63 -37.30 -44.38 13.86
C CYS A 63 -37.43 -45.33 15.04
N LYS A 64 -38.59 -45.31 15.71
CA LYS A 64 -38.86 -46.13 16.90
C LYS A 64 -38.92 -47.60 16.61
N ASP A 65 -39.61 -48.00 15.51
CA ASP A 65 -40.00 -49.40 15.28
C ASP A 65 -39.05 -50.11 14.31
N ARG A 66 -38.17 -49.38 13.55
CA ARG A 66 -37.28 -50.01 12.58
C ARG A 66 -35.85 -49.49 12.60
N TYR A 67 -35.64 -48.19 12.67
CA TYR A 67 -34.29 -47.61 12.48
C TYR A 67 -33.43 -47.68 13.73
N LEU A 68 -33.99 -47.72 14.94
CA LEU A 68 -33.23 -47.86 16.18
C LEU A 68 -32.47 -49.20 16.29
N ASP A 69 -33.01 -50.24 15.69
CA ASP A 69 -32.40 -51.59 15.72
C ASP A 69 -31.64 -51.89 14.40
N SER A 70 -31.57 -50.93 13.50
CA SER A 70 -30.87 -51.06 12.22
C SER A 70 -29.39 -50.67 12.32
N THR A 71 -28.57 -51.36 11.55
CA THR A 71 -27.15 -50.98 11.35
C THR A 71 -26.97 -49.72 10.47
N ASP A 72 -28.04 -49.25 9.82
CA ASP A 72 -28.03 -48.04 8.98
C ASP A 72 -28.31 -46.78 9.86
N THR A 73 -27.24 -46.29 10.46
CA THR A 73 -27.27 -45.05 11.25
C THR A 73 -27.53 -43.83 10.40
N THR A 74 -27.24 -43.85 9.08
CA THR A 74 -27.40 -42.73 8.18
C THR A 74 -28.87 -42.34 8.00
N THR A 75 -29.72 -43.31 7.70
CA THR A 75 -31.19 -43.13 7.57
C THR A 75 -31.82 -42.66 8.88
N LEU A 76 -31.38 -43.19 10.00
CA LEU A 76 -31.81 -42.75 11.31
C LEU A 76 -31.47 -41.27 11.58
N VAL A 77 -30.23 -40.90 11.35
CA VAL A 77 -29.77 -39.50 11.56
C VAL A 77 -30.48 -38.52 10.62
N GLN A 78 -30.65 -38.86 9.34
CA GLN A 78 -31.42 -38.05 8.41
C GLN A 78 -32.87 -37.87 8.88
N SER A 79 -33.52 -38.93 9.30
CA SER A 79 -34.89 -38.88 9.83
C SER A 79 -34.99 -37.98 11.06
N LEU A 80 -34.05 -38.12 12.01
CA LEU A 80 -33.98 -37.26 13.21
C LEU A 80 -33.76 -35.77 12.83
N ASN A 81 -32.96 -35.50 11.84
CA ASN A 81 -32.74 -34.12 11.37
C ASN A 81 -34.00 -33.51 10.76
N VAL A 82 -34.73 -34.27 9.92
CA VAL A 82 -36.01 -33.82 9.38
C VAL A 82 -37.05 -33.61 10.50
N MET A 83 -37.13 -34.52 11.44
CA MET A 83 -38.02 -34.38 12.62
C MET A 83 -37.69 -33.09 13.40
N LYS A 84 -36.40 -32.81 13.60
CA LYS A 84 -35.95 -31.58 14.27
C LYS A 84 -36.38 -30.29 13.52
N GLN A 85 -36.33 -30.30 12.19
CA GLN A 85 -36.80 -29.17 11.37
C GLN A 85 -38.31 -28.99 11.43
N LEU A 86 -39.06 -30.08 11.53
CA LEU A 86 -40.53 -30.05 11.61
C LEU A 86 -41.05 -29.62 13.00
N LEU A 87 -40.32 -29.87 14.09
CA LEU A 87 -40.75 -29.57 15.47
C LEU A 87 -41.30 -28.14 15.67
N PRO A 88 -40.68 -27.08 15.22
CA PRO A 88 -41.18 -25.72 15.39
C PRO A 88 -42.44 -25.42 14.60
N GLN A 89 -42.78 -26.29 13.63
CA GLN A 89 -43.87 -26.12 12.69
C GLN A 89 -45.11 -26.96 13.10
N LEU A 90 -44.95 -27.74 14.17
CA LEU A 90 -46.04 -28.60 14.67
C LEU A 90 -46.97 -27.80 15.59
N TYR A 91 -48.21 -28.28 15.70
CA TYR A 91 -49.13 -27.87 16.73
C TYR A 91 -48.92 -28.70 17.97
N ASP A 92 -47.94 -28.37 18.79
CA ASP A 92 -47.54 -29.14 19.99
C ASP A 92 -47.71 -28.34 21.27
N GLN A 93 -48.98 -28.13 21.70
CA GLN A 93 -49.34 -27.32 22.86
C GLN A 93 -48.68 -27.80 24.17
N ASN A 94 -48.40 -29.08 24.31
CA ASN A 94 -47.92 -29.70 25.57
C ASN A 94 -46.44 -30.15 25.46
N GLY A 95 -45.73 -29.84 24.40
CA GLY A 95 -44.34 -30.30 24.15
C GLY A 95 -44.22 -31.80 24.02
N TYR A 96 -45.29 -32.50 23.66
CA TYR A 96 -45.30 -33.97 23.57
C TYR A 96 -44.42 -34.48 22.42
N ALA A 97 -44.54 -33.88 21.25
CA ALA A 97 -43.69 -34.24 20.13
C ALA A 97 -42.20 -34.01 20.45
N LYS A 98 -41.89 -32.91 21.13
CA LYS A 98 -40.52 -32.62 21.56
C LYS A 98 -40.00 -33.68 22.54
N ARG A 99 -40.80 -34.07 23.53
CA ARG A 99 -40.41 -35.15 24.48
C ARG A 99 -40.20 -36.49 23.76
N CYS A 100 -41.06 -36.84 22.79
CA CYS A 100 -40.88 -38.04 21.97
C CYS A 100 -39.58 -37.97 21.15
N TYR A 101 -39.26 -36.84 20.57
CA TYR A 101 -38.00 -36.62 19.86
C TYR A 101 -36.78 -36.77 20.77
N ASP A 102 -36.80 -36.12 21.95
CA ASP A 102 -35.70 -36.16 22.90
C ASP A 102 -35.46 -37.61 23.40
N LEU A 103 -36.57 -38.39 23.63
CA LEU A 103 -36.48 -39.81 24.00
C LEU A 103 -35.92 -40.68 22.89
N LEU A 104 -36.27 -40.43 21.62
CA LEU A 104 -35.66 -41.11 20.48
C LEU A 104 -34.17 -40.80 20.38
N CYS A 105 -33.79 -39.54 20.46
CA CYS A 105 -32.39 -39.13 20.41
C CYS A 105 -31.57 -39.80 21.53
N SER A 106 -32.10 -39.89 22.75
CA SER A 106 -31.42 -40.56 23.89
C SER A 106 -31.20 -42.07 23.70
N ARG A 107 -32.04 -42.70 22.89
CA ARG A 107 -31.93 -44.15 22.57
C ARG A 107 -31.14 -44.41 21.29
N ALA A 108 -31.29 -43.51 20.31
CA ALA A 108 -30.77 -43.70 18.97
C ALA A 108 -29.24 -43.51 18.86
N LEU A 109 -28.71 -42.51 19.58
CA LEU A 109 -27.30 -42.14 19.45
C LEU A 109 -26.72 -41.93 20.85
N PRO A 110 -25.70 -42.70 21.25
CA PRO A 110 -24.95 -42.41 22.47
C PRO A 110 -24.49 -40.94 22.44
N HIS A 111 -24.71 -40.23 23.51
CA HIS A 111 -24.33 -38.80 23.65
C HIS A 111 -25.11 -37.77 22.83
N ALA A 112 -26.04 -38.13 21.93
CA ALA A 112 -26.76 -37.13 21.10
C ALA A 112 -27.55 -36.11 21.92
N THR A 113 -28.25 -36.55 22.96
CA THR A 113 -29.00 -35.64 23.85
C THR A 113 -28.03 -34.76 24.66
N LEU A 114 -26.92 -35.31 25.13
CA LEU A 114 -25.91 -34.58 25.87
C LEU A 114 -25.31 -33.47 25.01
N ILE A 115 -24.89 -33.80 23.77
CA ILE A 115 -24.36 -32.81 22.81
C ILE A 115 -25.39 -31.74 22.49
N HIS A 116 -26.66 -32.12 22.26
CA HIS A 116 -27.71 -31.13 22.00
C HIS A 116 -27.86 -30.13 23.16
N ASN A 117 -27.93 -30.64 24.40
CA ASN A 117 -28.05 -29.81 25.60
C ASN A 117 -26.81 -28.91 25.78
N CYS A 118 -25.60 -29.49 25.65
CA CYS A 118 -24.36 -28.73 25.73
C CYS A 118 -24.23 -27.67 24.61
N ASN A 119 -24.67 -28.00 23.41
CA ASN A 119 -24.65 -27.02 22.30
C ASN A 119 -25.56 -25.80 22.58
N THR A 120 -26.68 -26.02 23.22
CA THR A 120 -27.61 -24.96 23.65
C THR A 120 -26.99 -24.12 24.79
N ALA A 121 -26.47 -24.79 25.82
CA ALA A 121 -25.84 -24.12 26.97
C ALA A 121 -24.55 -23.39 26.60
N CYS A 122 -23.80 -23.86 25.62
CA CYS A 122 -22.54 -23.23 25.15
C CYS A 122 -22.70 -21.78 24.62
N LYS A 123 -23.91 -21.32 24.35
CA LYS A 123 -24.13 -19.94 23.95
C LYS A 123 -23.90 -18.98 25.10
N GLU A 124 -24.24 -19.36 26.31
CA GLU A 124 -24.17 -18.54 27.50
C GLU A 124 -23.04 -18.97 28.46
N HIS A 125 -22.83 -20.30 28.59
CA HIS A 125 -21.88 -20.90 29.52
C HIS A 125 -20.95 -21.91 28.83
N PRO A 126 -20.06 -21.51 27.92
CA PRO A 126 -19.24 -22.40 27.10
C PRO A 126 -18.27 -23.26 27.92
N LEU A 127 -17.71 -22.73 29.01
CA LEU A 127 -16.79 -23.47 29.88
C LEU A 127 -17.48 -24.61 30.62
N GLU A 128 -18.62 -24.34 31.22
CA GLU A 128 -19.40 -25.33 31.98
C GLU A 128 -19.98 -26.40 31.07
N ALA A 129 -20.56 -25.99 29.93
CA ALA A 129 -21.14 -26.88 28.95
C ALA A 129 -20.11 -27.89 28.40
N TYR A 130 -18.91 -27.42 28.04
CA TYR A 130 -17.85 -28.30 27.56
C TYR A 130 -17.35 -29.23 28.67
N THR A 131 -17.17 -28.76 29.91
CA THR A 131 -16.73 -29.57 31.04
C THR A 131 -17.73 -30.68 31.32
N GLN A 132 -19.03 -30.36 31.28
CA GLN A 132 -20.09 -31.37 31.42
C GLN A 132 -20.03 -32.42 30.30
N LEU A 133 -19.88 -31.97 29.03
CA LEU A 133 -19.73 -32.87 27.91
C LEU A 133 -18.52 -33.81 28.09
N ARG A 134 -17.37 -33.22 28.43
CA ARG A 134 -16.10 -33.97 28.62
C ARG A 134 -16.16 -35.00 29.77
N SER A 135 -16.90 -34.71 30.82
CA SER A 135 -17.04 -35.66 31.94
C SER A 135 -17.75 -36.94 31.54
N GLN A 136 -18.59 -36.93 30.50
CA GLN A 136 -19.38 -38.05 30.02
C GLN A 136 -18.83 -38.66 28.74
N VAL A 137 -18.07 -37.90 27.94
CA VAL A 137 -17.40 -38.39 26.72
C VAL A 137 -15.93 -38.59 27.03
N ARG A 138 -15.43 -39.82 27.01
CA ARG A 138 -14.03 -40.14 27.34
C ARG A 138 -13.07 -39.66 26.26
N SER A 139 -13.44 -39.84 25.02
CA SER A 139 -12.64 -39.47 23.85
C SER A 139 -13.55 -39.02 22.72
N ALA A 140 -13.04 -38.14 21.82
CA ALA A 140 -13.76 -37.79 20.60
C ALA A 140 -14.01 -39.02 19.70
N GLN A 141 -13.15 -40.02 19.78
CA GLN A 141 -13.30 -41.30 19.03
C GLN A 141 -14.47 -42.17 19.51
N ASP A 142 -14.95 -41.94 20.73
CA ASP A 142 -16.11 -42.63 21.28
C ASP A 142 -17.46 -42.10 20.77
N LEU A 143 -17.39 -40.98 20.02
CA LEU A 143 -18.57 -40.35 19.46
C LEU A 143 -18.93 -40.92 18.09
N ASP A 144 -20.22 -40.97 17.83
CA ASP A 144 -20.70 -41.25 16.48
C ASP A 144 -20.21 -40.14 15.52
N PRO A 145 -19.67 -40.48 14.34
CA PRO A 145 -19.18 -39.52 13.36
C PRO A 145 -20.17 -38.40 13.01
N SER A 146 -21.48 -38.68 13.04
CA SER A 146 -22.54 -37.71 12.81
C SER A 146 -22.56 -36.57 13.85
N LEU A 147 -21.98 -36.79 15.03
CA LEU A 147 -21.91 -35.86 16.14
C LEU A 147 -20.59 -35.05 16.17
N HIS A 148 -19.58 -35.44 15.37
CA HIS A 148 -18.27 -34.83 15.38
C HIS A 148 -18.32 -33.35 15.06
N THR A 149 -19.13 -32.91 14.08
CA THR A 149 -19.29 -31.48 13.74
C THR A 149 -19.90 -30.69 14.89
N SER A 150 -20.92 -31.25 15.59
CA SER A 150 -21.54 -30.60 16.75
C SER A 150 -20.56 -30.50 17.91
N TYR A 151 -19.82 -31.55 18.19
CA TYR A 151 -18.78 -31.58 19.21
C TYR A 151 -17.67 -30.56 18.90
N ALA A 152 -17.20 -30.50 17.66
CA ALA A 152 -16.18 -29.56 17.22
C ALA A 152 -16.61 -28.10 17.41
N TRP A 153 -17.88 -27.77 17.19
CA TRP A 153 -18.42 -26.43 17.49
C TRP A 153 -18.46 -26.12 18.99
N ILE A 154 -18.77 -27.09 19.83
CA ILE A 154 -18.75 -26.93 21.29
C ILE A 154 -17.32 -26.76 21.78
N LEU A 155 -16.37 -27.58 21.27
CA LEU A 155 -14.95 -27.46 21.54
C LEU A 155 -14.41 -26.07 21.11
N TYR A 156 -14.76 -25.60 19.91
CA TYR A 156 -14.36 -24.26 19.46
C TYR A 156 -14.86 -23.16 20.41
N ARG A 157 -16.12 -23.19 20.82
CA ARG A 157 -16.68 -22.19 21.75
C ARG A 157 -16.00 -22.22 23.11
N TYR A 158 -15.66 -23.39 23.59
CA TYR A 158 -14.87 -23.56 24.82
C TYR A 158 -13.48 -22.91 24.66
N LEU A 159 -12.74 -23.26 23.60
CA LEU A 159 -11.41 -22.71 23.34
C LEU A 159 -11.46 -21.19 23.11
N GLN A 160 -12.51 -20.66 22.49
CA GLN A 160 -12.71 -19.23 22.33
C GLN A 160 -12.94 -18.54 23.68
N ALA A 161 -13.70 -19.15 24.59
CA ALA A 161 -13.93 -18.63 25.94
C ALA A 161 -12.65 -18.64 26.77
N VAL A 162 -11.88 -19.73 26.70
CA VAL A 162 -10.56 -19.85 27.33
C VAL A 162 -9.61 -18.77 26.85
N ASN A 163 -9.54 -18.49 25.55
CA ASN A 163 -8.68 -17.45 24.99
C ASN A 163 -9.04 -16.02 25.45
N ASN A 164 -10.22 -15.82 26.02
CA ASN A 164 -10.70 -14.54 26.55
C ASN A 164 -10.67 -14.45 28.08
N SER A 165 -10.18 -15.49 28.76
CA SER A 165 -10.03 -15.55 30.23
C SER A 165 -8.58 -15.66 30.64
N ASP A 166 -8.31 -15.32 31.89
CA ASP A 166 -7.00 -15.60 32.46
C ASP A 166 -6.85 -17.11 32.66
N MET A 167 -5.69 -17.64 32.31
CA MET A 167 -5.37 -19.07 32.42
C MET A 167 -4.18 -19.29 33.35
N THR A 168 -4.19 -20.40 34.07
CA THR A 168 -2.98 -20.91 34.68
C THR A 168 -2.13 -21.71 33.69
N ARG A 169 -0.86 -21.93 34.00
CA ARG A 169 0.02 -22.76 33.17
C ARG A 169 -0.54 -24.18 32.95
N GLN A 170 -1.14 -24.77 33.97
CA GLN A 170 -1.71 -26.14 33.88
C GLN A 170 -2.91 -26.17 32.92
N GLU A 171 -3.79 -25.17 33.02
CA GLU A 171 -4.94 -25.05 32.11
C GLU A 171 -4.46 -24.80 30.67
N ALA A 172 -3.45 -23.94 30.48
CA ALA A 172 -2.87 -23.69 29.18
C ALA A 172 -2.30 -24.98 28.55
N GLN A 173 -1.58 -25.79 29.31
CA GLN A 173 -1.05 -27.09 28.85
C GLN A 173 -2.18 -28.10 28.51
N ALA A 174 -3.23 -28.15 29.32
CA ALA A 174 -4.40 -28.99 29.04
C ALA A 174 -5.13 -28.54 27.77
N ASN A 175 -5.31 -27.20 27.60
CA ASN A 175 -5.98 -26.64 26.45
C ASN A 175 -5.18 -26.80 25.14
N ALA A 176 -3.84 -26.80 25.21
CA ALA A 176 -3.00 -27.09 24.05
C ALA A 176 -3.32 -28.46 23.42
N SER A 177 -3.59 -29.49 24.24
CA SER A 177 -3.93 -30.79 23.73
C SER A 177 -5.29 -30.86 23.02
N LEU A 178 -6.22 -29.97 23.36
CA LEU A 178 -7.55 -29.93 22.75
C LEU A 178 -7.51 -29.42 21.28
N TYR A 179 -6.52 -28.60 20.93
CA TYR A 179 -6.32 -28.22 19.53
C TYR A 179 -5.90 -29.42 18.67
N HIS A 180 -5.15 -30.39 19.22
CA HIS A 180 -4.80 -31.63 18.52
C HIS A 180 -5.98 -32.61 18.49
N GLU A 181 -6.81 -32.65 19.56
CA GLU A 181 -8.05 -33.43 19.57
C GLU A 181 -8.99 -33.06 18.43
N TYR A 182 -9.04 -31.76 18.05
CA TYR A 182 -9.84 -31.30 16.90
C TYR A 182 -9.54 -32.08 15.61
N PHE A 183 -8.28 -32.45 15.36
CA PHE A 183 -7.92 -33.18 14.15
C PHE A 183 -8.35 -34.61 14.10
N THR A 184 -8.69 -35.21 15.26
CA THR A 184 -9.26 -36.54 15.32
C THR A 184 -10.74 -36.60 14.90
N LEU A 185 -11.38 -35.41 14.77
CA LEU A 185 -12.78 -35.28 14.42
C LEU A 185 -13.00 -35.36 12.91
N GLN A 186 -14.05 -36.05 12.50
CA GLN A 186 -14.51 -36.08 11.12
C GLN A 186 -15.41 -34.85 10.85
N VAL A 187 -14.78 -33.75 10.41
CA VAL A 187 -15.45 -32.50 10.06
C VAL A 187 -15.12 -32.12 8.63
N ASP A 188 -16.03 -31.40 7.99
CA ASP A 188 -15.82 -30.91 6.63
C ASP A 188 -14.62 -29.95 6.57
N ARG A 189 -13.76 -30.13 5.57
CA ARG A 189 -12.58 -29.33 5.28
C ARG A 189 -12.49 -29.10 3.77
N PRO A 190 -12.41 -27.85 3.31
CA PRO A 190 -12.48 -26.58 4.04
C PRO A 190 -13.88 -26.30 4.62
N SER A 191 -13.94 -25.57 5.72
CA SER A 191 -15.20 -25.11 6.30
C SER A 191 -15.00 -23.89 7.21
N ARG A 192 -16.10 -23.17 7.48
CA ARG A 192 -16.09 -22.04 8.43
C ARG A 192 -15.58 -22.45 9.83
N LEU A 193 -15.95 -23.64 10.30
CA LEU A 193 -15.47 -24.16 11.57
C LEU A 193 -13.95 -24.34 11.54
N HIS A 194 -13.42 -24.87 10.45
CA HIS A 194 -11.98 -25.10 10.27
C HIS A 194 -11.20 -23.79 10.33
N SER A 195 -11.66 -22.75 9.63
CA SER A 195 -11.09 -21.39 9.72
C SER A 195 -11.20 -20.78 11.14
N CYS A 196 -12.33 -21.01 11.84
CA CYS A 196 -12.52 -20.56 13.21
C CYS A 196 -11.53 -21.22 14.19
N MET A 197 -11.24 -22.52 14.01
CA MET A 197 -10.25 -23.23 14.82
C MET A 197 -8.85 -22.67 14.63
N LEU A 198 -8.44 -22.36 13.40
CA LEU A 198 -7.15 -21.70 13.13
C LEU A 198 -7.07 -20.30 13.79
N ARG A 199 -8.13 -19.49 13.70
CA ARG A 199 -8.18 -18.18 14.40
C ARG A 199 -8.02 -18.33 15.90
N SER A 200 -8.67 -19.36 16.49
CA SER A 200 -8.56 -19.67 17.91
C SER A 200 -7.14 -20.09 18.29
N ALA A 201 -6.51 -20.96 17.49
CA ALA A 201 -5.14 -21.43 17.71
C ALA A 201 -4.11 -20.28 17.64
N LEU A 202 -4.25 -19.37 16.67
CA LEU A 202 -3.40 -18.18 16.55
C LEU A 202 -3.53 -17.29 17.80
N ARG A 203 -4.75 -17.04 18.27
CA ARG A 203 -4.98 -16.24 19.47
C ARG A 203 -4.43 -16.92 20.73
N PHE A 204 -4.58 -18.25 20.83
CA PHE A 204 -4.01 -19.03 21.92
C PHE A 204 -2.48 -18.89 21.96
N LYS A 205 -1.81 -19.05 20.81
CA LYS A 205 -0.35 -18.81 20.70
C LYS A 205 0.06 -17.42 21.12
N GLU A 206 -0.69 -16.40 20.69
CA GLU A 206 -0.46 -15.01 21.09
C GLU A 206 -0.55 -14.81 22.61
N ASN A 207 -1.59 -15.42 23.25
CA ASN A 207 -1.74 -15.37 24.70
C ASN A 207 -0.59 -16.08 25.44
N LEU A 208 -0.16 -17.27 24.96
CA LEU A 208 0.98 -17.99 25.53
C LEU A 208 2.27 -17.12 25.49
N ASN A 209 2.51 -16.46 24.37
CA ASN A 209 3.67 -15.58 24.19
C ASN A 209 3.60 -14.34 25.10
N LYS A 210 2.42 -13.74 25.24
CA LYS A 210 2.17 -12.58 26.09
C LYS A 210 2.42 -12.87 27.56
N GLU A 211 1.86 -13.96 28.06
CA GLU A 211 1.97 -14.38 29.46
C GLU A 211 3.28 -15.14 29.75
N LYS A 212 4.08 -15.42 28.70
CA LYS A 212 5.36 -16.15 28.78
C LYS A 212 5.23 -17.52 29.43
N TYR A 213 4.11 -18.21 29.13
CA TYR A 213 3.94 -19.59 29.62
C TYR A 213 4.88 -20.53 28.87
N ASP A 214 5.59 -21.35 29.65
CA ASP A 214 6.37 -22.46 29.13
C ASP A 214 5.43 -23.65 28.87
N VAL A 215 4.70 -23.57 27.74
CA VAL A 215 3.73 -24.56 27.26
C VAL A 215 4.12 -24.97 25.86
N THR A 216 4.16 -26.29 25.66
CA THR A 216 4.49 -26.86 24.34
C THR A 216 3.27 -26.77 23.40
N PHE A 217 3.17 -25.70 22.64
CA PHE A 217 2.21 -25.52 21.56
C PHE A 217 2.90 -24.88 20.36
N SER A 218 3.01 -25.64 19.27
CA SER A 218 3.61 -25.17 18.02
C SER A 218 2.52 -24.79 17.02
N ILE A 219 2.51 -23.53 16.59
CA ILE A 219 1.61 -23.07 15.53
C ILE A 219 2.04 -23.61 14.16
N VAL A 220 3.34 -23.89 13.97
CA VAL A 220 3.86 -24.53 12.76
C VAL A 220 3.32 -25.95 12.64
N ALA A 221 3.42 -26.76 13.71
CA ALA A 221 2.87 -28.11 13.73
C ALA A 221 1.35 -28.11 13.53
N PHE A 222 0.64 -27.19 14.21
CA PHE A 222 -0.81 -27.03 14.05
C PHE A 222 -1.20 -26.69 12.62
N LEU A 223 -0.53 -25.72 11.97
CA LEU A 223 -0.87 -25.30 10.60
C LEU A 223 -0.53 -26.39 9.56
N ARG A 224 0.49 -27.20 9.81
CA ARG A 224 0.80 -28.37 8.95
C ARG A 224 -0.33 -29.40 8.99
N GLU A 225 -0.84 -29.70 10.20
CA GLU A 225 -1.95 -30.65 10.38
C GLU A 225 -3.28 -30.07 9.89
N TRP A 226 -3.47 -28.73 10.04
CA TRP A 226 -4.62 -27.99 9.54
C TRP A 226 -4.70 -27.99 8.01
N ASP A 227 -3.56 -28.07 7.32
CA ASP A 227 -3.33 -28.02 5.89
C ASP A 227 -3.77 -26.72 5.21
N VAL A 228 -2.80 -25.98 4.72
CA VAL A 228 -2.99 -24.68 4.04
C VAL A 228 -3.89 -24.75 2.79
N ALA A 229 -4.09 -25.92 2.22
CA ALA A 229 -5.05 -26.16 1.14
C ALA A 229 -6.51 -25.92 1.58
N ASN A 230 -6.77 -25.90 2.88
CA ASN A 230 -8.10 -25.67 3.46
C ASN A 230 -8.45 -24.18 3.65
N PHE A 231 -7.59 -23.22 3.25
CA PHE A 231 -7.97 -21.82 3.24
C PHE A 231 -9.15 -21.59 2.29
N THR A 232 -10.20 -20.98 2.81
CA THR A 232 -11.34 -20.53 2.01
C THR A 232 -11.04 -19.20 1.33
N GLU A 233 -11.83 -18.78 0.35
CA GLU A 233 -11.67 -17.47 -0.26
C GLU A 233 -11.75 -16.32 0.76
N GLU A 234 -12.61 -16.45 1.78
CA GLU A 234 -12.73 -15.48 2.86
C GLU A 234 -11.44 -15.35 3.71
N ASP A 235 -10.70 -16.45 3.87
CA ASP A 235 -9.47 -16.48 4.67
C ASP A 235 -8.31 -15.72 4.02
N TRP A 236 -8.38 -15.46 2.71
CA TRP A 236 -7.44 -14.63 1.96
C TRP A 236 -7.81 -13.14 1.96
N GLN A 237 -9.05 -12.79 2.34
CA GLN A 237 -9.54 -11.42 2.25
C GLN A 237 -9.08 -10.58 3.44
N GLN A 238 -8.51 -9.43 3.13
CA GLN A 238 -8.24 -8.37 4.10
C GLN A 238 -9.54 -7.62 4.39
N THR A 239 -9.72 -7.19 5.64
CA THR A 239 -10.89 -6.39 6.04
C THR A 239 -10.48 -4.95 6.29
N PRO A 240 -11.31 -3.95 5.89
CA PRO A 240 -11.00 -2.54 6.13
C PRO A 240 -10.80 -2.21 7.61
N ASN A 241 -9.77 -1.43 7.92
CA ASN A 241 -9.54 -0.93 9.26
C ASN A 241 -10.12 0.49 9.38
N PRO A 242 -11.01 0.78 10.36
CA PRO A 242 -11.58 2.11 10.57
C PRO A 242 -10.55 3.23 10.79
N LYS A 243 -9.33 2.87 11.22
CA LYS A 243 -8.21 3.80 11.42
C LYS A 243 -7.36 4.03 10.17
N GLY A 244 -7.77 3.47 9.03
CA GLY A 244 -7.04 3.49 7.76
C GLY A 244 -6.25 2.21 7.51
N GLY A 245 -6.13 1.84 6.20
CA GLY A 245 -5.53 0.57 5.77
C GLY A 245 -6.43 -0.64 5.96
N ASN A 246 -5.85 -1.84 5.96
CA ASN A 246 -6.57 -3.10 6.10
C ASN A 246 -6.02 -3.93 7.27
N TYR A 247 -6.89 -4.69 7.91
CA TYR A 247 -6.47 -5.78 8.78
C TYR A 247 -5.97 -6.95 7.95
N SER A 248 -4.88 -7.57 8.39
CA SER A 248 -4.34 -8.78 7.74
C SER A 248 -5.38 -9.88 7.69
N SER A 249 -5.43 -10.60 6.57
CA SER A 249 -6.24 -11.80 6.37
C SER A 249 -5.84 -12.93 7.35
N LEU A 250 -6.63 -14.00 7.41
CA LEU A 250 -6.29 -15.15 8.25
C LEU A 250 -5.02 -15.84 7.75
N ALA A 251 -4.86 -15.98 6.45
CA ALA A 251 -3.66 -16.57 5.83
C ALA A 251 -2.40 -15.77 6.13
N GLU A 252 -2.45 -14.42 6.04
CA GLU A 252 -1.34 -13.56 6.43
C GLU A 252 -0.96 -13.71 7.92
N LYS A 253 -1.95 -13.75 8.81
CA LYS A 253 -1.72 -13.94 10.25
C LYS A 253 -1.07 -15.28 10.55
N ALA A 254 -1.54 -16.35 9.90
CA ALA A 254 -0.97 -17.67 10.05
C ALA A 254 0.48 -17.73 9.58
N ALA A 255 0.78 -17.17 8.40
CA ALA A 255 2.14 -17.11 7.87
C ALA A 255 3.08 -16.33 8.80
N LYS A 256 2.65 -15.15 9.29
CA LYS A 256 3.42 -14.31 10.22
C LYS A 256 3.69 -15.04 11.55
N ALA A 257 2.70 -15.73 12.12
CA ALA A 257 2.88 -16.49 13.36
C ALA A 257 3.87 -17.65 13.20
N CYS A 258 3.82 -18.36 12.07
CA CYS A 258 4.80 -19.42 11.78
C CYS A 258 6.20 -18.86 11.56
N TYR A 259 6.32 -17.71 10.88
CA TYR A 259 7.61 -17.02 10.72
C TYR A 259 8.22 -16.66 12.07
N ASP A 260 7.45 -16.07 12.98
CA ASP A 260 7.93 -15.66 14.29
C ASP A 260 8.38 -16.87 15.12
N GLU A 261 7.64 -17.99 15.09
CA GLU A 261 8.01 -19.21 15.80
C GLU A 261 9.33 -19.81 15.26
N ILE A 262 9.48 -19.91 13.92
CA ILE A 262 10.71 -20.46 13.31
C ILE A 262 11.89 -19.51 13.53
N LYS A 263 11.67 -18.21 13.48
CA LYS A 263 12.69 -17.19 13.71
C LYS A 263 13.27 -17.30 15.12
N ASP A 264 12.43 -17.50 16.12
CA ASP A 264 12.84 -17.55 17.53
C ASP A 264 13.49 -18.90 17.90
N ASN A 265 13.39 -19.92 17.05
CA ASN A 265 14.06 -21.19 17.25
C ASN A 265 15.53 -21.09 16.84
N TYR A 266 16.45 -21.33 17.79
CA TYR A 266 17.90 -21.31 17.55
C TYR A 266 18.35 -22.38 16.53
N HIS A 267 17.74 -23.58 16.58
CA HIS A 267 17.99 -24.69 15.65
C HIS A 267 16.84 -24.80 14.66
N ARG A 268 16.83 -23.90 13.65
CA ARG A 268 15.81 -23.92 12.60
C ARG A 268 15.92 -25.20 11.79
N ASP A 269 14.84 -25.98 11.78
CA ASP A 269 14.72 -27.12 10.89
C ASP A 269 14.59 -26.63 9.44
N GLN A 270 15.44 -27.14 8.57
CA GLN A 270 15.44 -26.75 7.15
C GLN A 270 14.12 -27.15 6.45
N ALA A 271 13.50 -28.25 6.87
CA ALA A 271 12.20 -28.66 6.35
C ALA A 271 11.09 -27.66 6.73
N ASP A 272 11.15 -27.08 7.93
CA ASP A 272 10.21 -26.03 8.35
C ASP A 272 10.43 -24.73 7.57
N VAL A 273 11.68 -24.36 7.32
CA VAL A 273 12.01 -23.16 6.53
C VAL A 273 11.55 -23.28 5.08
N LEU A 274 11.77 -24.45 4.45
CA LEU A 274 11.29 -24.73 3.09
C LEU A 274 9.76 -24.70 2.99
N TRP A 275 9.10 -25.31 3.95
CA TRP A 275 7.64 -25.29 4.03
C TRP A 275 7.11 -23.86 4.22
N LEU A 276 7.70 -23.08 5.12
CA LEU A 276 7.34 -21.69 5.34
C LEU A 276 7.54 -20.85 4.06
N LYS A 277 8.62 -21.08 3.31
CA LYS A 277 8.85 -20.42 2.02
C LYS A 277 7.71 -20.69 1.04
N SER A 278 7.18 -21.91 1.00
CA SER A 278 6.04 -22.24 0.13
C SER A 278 4.77 -21.48 0.53
N ILE A 279 4.51 -21.33 1.83
CA ILE A 279 3.38 -20.55 2.35
C ILE A 279 3.54 -19.07 1.98
N TYR A 280 4.73 -18.50 2.20
CA TYR A 280 4.98 -17.10 1.83
C TYR A 280 4.82 -16.85 0.35
N LYS A 281 5.20 -17.80 -0.52
CA LYS A 281 4.95 -17.71 -1.96
C LYS A 281 3.45 -17.63 -2.27
N MET A 282 2.61 -18.45 -1.61
CA MET A 282 1.16 -18.40 -1.79
C MET A 282 0.56 -17.08 -1.27
N VAL A 283 0.94 -16.67 -0.06
CA VAL A 283 0.39 -15.44 0.54
C VAL A 283 0.77 -14.21 -0.28
N LEU A 284 2.01 -14.12 -0.78
CA LEU A 284 2.48 -13.02 -1.62
C LEU A 284 1.81 -12.98 -3.01
N GLN A 285 1.22 -14.07 -3.48
CA GLN A 285 0.38 -14.04 -4.69
C GLN A 285 -0.92 -13.25 -4.48
N HIS A 286 -1.46 -13.24 -3.26
CA HIS A 286 -2.68 -12.53 -2.91
C HIS A 286 -2.42 -11.09 -2.43
N VAL A 287 -1.27 -10.84 -1.80
CA VAL A 287 -0.86 -9.54 -1.26
C VAL A 287 0.58 -9.21 -1.64
N PRO A 288 0.86 -8.97 -2.94
CA PRO A 288 2.22 -8.81 -3.46
C PRO A 288 2.94 -7.58 -2.91
N ASP A 289 2.21 -6.57 -2.44
CA ASP A 289 2.75 -5.28 -1.99
C ASP A 289 2.83 -5.14 -0.46
N ASP A 290 2.64 -6.23 0.32
CA ASP A 290 2.79 -6.19 1.78
C ASP A 290 4.28 -6.16 2.15
N ASP A 291 4.76 -5.00 2.60
CA ASP A 291 6.17 -4.75 2.93
C ASP A 291 6.70 -5.69 4.03
N TRP A 292 5.86 -6.05 5.01
CA TRP A 292 6.25 -6.97 6.08
C TRP A 292 6.45 -8.39 5.58
N LEU A 293 5.53 -8.89 4.76
CA LEU A 293 5.65 -10.22 4.16
C LEU A 293 6.84 -10.31 3.21
N LEU A 294 7.05 -9.27 2.38
CA LEU A 294 8.22 -9.17 1.51
C LEU A 294 9.53 -9.21 2.31
N ARG A 295 9.62 -8.40 3.38
CA ARG A 295 10.78 -8.39 4.27
C ARG A 295 11.00 -9.75 4.95
N GLN A 296 9.95 -10.37 5.47
CA GLN A 296 10.04 -11.68 6.11
C GLN A 296 10.43 -12.77 5.10
N SER A 297 9.96 -12.68 3.85
CA SER A 297 10.37 -13.63 2.80
C SER A 297 11.86 -13.50 2.45
N ILE A 298 12.45 -12.30 2.51
CA ILE A 298 13.90 -12.13 2.38
C ILE A 298 14.62 -12.80 3.56
N GLY A 299 14.10 -12.66 4.78
CA GLY A 299 14.62 -13.37 5.96
C GLY A 299 14.64 -14.89 5.79
N ILE A 300 13.56 -15.45 5.25
CA ILE A 300 13.47 -16.90 4.95
C ILE A 300 14.54 -17.34 3.95
N ASP A 301 14.74 -16.60 2.85
CA ASP A 301 15.77 -16.89 1.86
C ASP A 301 17.18 -16.85 2.49
N THR A 302 17.41 -15.91 3.38
CA THR A 302 18.67 -15.79 4.14
C THR A 302 18.91 -17.02 5.03
N TRP A 303 17.88 -17.54 5.69
CA TRP A 303 18.00 -18.75 6.52
C TRP A 303 18.34 -19.99 5.70
N MET A 304 18.00 -19.99 4.41
CA MET A 304 18.36 -21.05 3.46
C MET A 304 19.76 -20.87 2.87
N GLY A 305 20.47 -19.78 3.19
CA GLY A 305 21.75 -19.44 2.59
C GLY A 305 21.64 -18.82 1.18
N ASP A 306 20.43 -18.56 0.68
CA ASP A 306 20.21 -17.87 -0.60
C ASP A 306 20.29 -16.38 -0.41
N THR A 307 21.50 -15.84 -0.51
CA THR A 307 21.77 -14.39 -0.40
C THR A 307 21.94 -13.71 -1.75
N SER A 308 21.84 -14.44 -2.84
CA SER A 308 22.14 -13.94 -4.19
C SER A 308 21.29 -12.75 -4.62
N GLN A 309 20.02 -12.72 -4.23
CA GLN A 309 19.07 -11.67 -4.59
C GLN A 309 18.67 -10.77 -3.41
N VAL A 310 19.22 -10.97 -2.22
CA VAL A 310 18.83 -10.23 -1.01
C VAL A 310 19.02 -8.73 -1.19
N ILE A 311 20.16 -8.31 -1.73
CA ILE A 311 20.47 -6.89 -1.94
C ILE A 311 19.46 -6.26 -2.89
N ASP A 312 19.16 -6.89 -4.02
CA ASP A 312 18.24 -6.35 -5.02
C ASP A 312 16.80 -6.29 -4.51
N ARG A 313 16.39 -7.27 -3.72
CA ARG A 313 15.07 -7.26 -3.07
C ARG A 313 14.95 -6.13 -2.04
N TYR A 314 15.99 -5.87 -1.23
CA TYR A 314 16.01 -4.71 -0.33
C TYR A 314 16.02 -3.40 -1.09
N LYS A 315 16.77 -3.28 -2.21
CA LYS A 315 16.71 -2.10 -3.08
C LYS A 315 15.28 -1.85 -3.55
N HIS A 316 14.57 -2.89 -4.02
CA HIS A 316 13.19 -2.78 -4.45
C HIS A 316 12.25 -2.30 -3.33
N LEU A 317 12.39 -2.84 -2.12
CA LEU A 317 11.62 -2.38 -0.95
C LEU A 317 11.93 -0.92 -0.61
N LEU A 318 13.20 -0.50 -0.69
CA LEU A 318 13.61 0.87 -0.41
C LEU A 318 13.12 1.87 -1.47
N LEU A 319 12.84 1.43 -2.71
CA LEU A 319 12.17 2.26 -3.71
C LEU A 319 10.74 2.59 -3.30
N SER A 320 10.01 1.62 -2.74
CA SER A 320 8.63 1.84 -2.27
C SER A 320 8.57 2.57 -0.93
N LYS A 321 9.57 2.37 -0.05
CA LYS A 321 9.58 2.85 1.34
C LYS A 321 10.94 3.43 1.76
N PRO A 322 11.39 4.51 1.13
CA PRO A 322 12.70 5.11 1.41
C PRO A 322 12.83 5.71 2.81
N ASP A 323 11.72 5.96 3.49
CA ASP A 323 11.65 6.52 4.84
C ASP A 323 11.74 5.49 5.97
N LYS A 324 11.85 4.20 5.65
CA LYS A 324 11.90 3.11 6.64
C LYS A 324 13.34 2.79 7.05
N PHE A 325 13.79 3.39 8.15
CA PHE A 325 15.15 3.26 8.66
C PHE A 325 15.60 1.80 8.86
N PHE A 326 14.68 0.91 9.24
CA PHE A 326 15.02 -0.48 9.51
C PHE A 326 15.40 -1.25 8.23
N LEU A 327 14.84 -0.90 7.06
CA LEU A 327 15.23 -1.51 5.78
C LEU A 327 16.68 -1.15 5.41
N TRP A 328 17.06 0.10 5.62
CA TRP A 328 18.44 0.56 5.43
C TRP A 328 19.42 -0.13 6.37
N ASN A 329 19.05 -0.24 7.66
CA ASN A 329 19.85 -0.93 8.64
C ASN A 329 20.05 -2.42 8.30
N GLU A 330 18.99 -3.12 7.90
CA GLU A 330 19.06 -4.54 7.53
C GLU A 330 19.87 -4.75 6.27
N LEU A 331 19.66 -3.93 5.23
CA LEU A 331 20.50 -4.00 4.03
C LEU A 331 21.99 -3.82 4.39
N GLY A 332 22.33 -2.93 5.32
CA GLY A 332 23.67 -2.75 5.84
C GLY A 332 24.27 -4.03 6.45
N ASP A 333 23.46 -4.87 7.08
CA ASP A 333 23.93 -6.14 7.65
C ASP A 333 24.39 -7.13 6.56
N PHE A 334 23.78 -7.08 5.36
CA PHE A 334 24.14 -7.94 4.23
C PHE A 334 25.32 -7.45 3.40
N ILE A 335 25.73 -6.19 3.52
CA ILE A 335 26.92 -5.69 2.83
C ILE A 335 28.18 -6.15 3.58
N THR A 336 28.91 -7.08 2.99
CA THR A 336 30.14 -7.65 3.59
C THR A 336 31.42 -7.09 2.97
N ASN A 337 31.40 -6.77 1.68
CA ASN A 337 32.61 -6.50 0.90
C ASN A 337 32.92 -4.99 0.73
N ASN A 338 32.07 -4.11 1.27
CA ASN A 338 32.26 -2.66 1.16
C ASN A 338 31.85 -1.94 2.43
N GLU A 339 32.81 -1.74 3.34
CA GLU A 339 32.54 -1.09 4.64
C GLU A 339 32.11 0.39 4.49
N LYS A 340 32.52 1.09 3.43
CA LYS A 340 32.09 2.45 3.14
C LYS A 340 30.59 2.49 2.84
N ILE A 341 30.10 1.60 1.98
CA ILE A 341 28.67 1.47 1.67
C ILE A 341 27.90 1.04 2.93
N LYS A 342 28.43 0.05 3.65
CA LYS A 342 27.84 -0.43 4.91
C LYS A 342 27.66 0.69 5.94
N ALA A 343 28.71 1.48 6.16
CA ALA A 343 28.65 2.64 7.04
C ALA A 343 27.60 3.65 6.57
N GLY A 344 27.56 3.93 5.26
CA GLY A 344 26.60 4.84 4.66
C GLY A 344 25.15 4.41 4.85
N LEU A 345 24.85 3.12 4.71
CA LEU A 345 23.52 2.55 4.97
C LEU A 345 23.10 2.73 6.43
N TYR A 346 24.00 2.51 7.39
CA TYR A 346 23.72 2.73 8.79
C TYR A 346 23.59 4.22 9.13
N VAL A 347 24.42 5.08 8.54
CA VAL A 347 24.31 6.54 8.70
C VAL A 347 22.94 7.00 8.18
N HIS A 348 22.53 6.55 7.00
CA HIS A 348 21.23 6.90 6.44
C HIS A 348 20.08 6.37 7.29
N ALA A 349 20.16 5.11 7.76
CA ALA A 349 19.18 4.53 8.68
C ALA A 349 19.05 5.34 9.97
N ARG A 350 20.18 5.76 10.60
CA ARG A 350 20.18 6.60 11.78
C ARG A 350 19.54 7.97 11.52
N ASN A 351 19.85 8.60 10.39
CA ASN A 351 19.34 9.92 10.03
C ASN A 351 17.85 9.90 9.66
N THR A 352 17.36 8.77 9.13
CA THR A 352 15.96 8.57 8.75
C THR A 352 15.07 8.16 9.92
N GLY A 353 15.63 7.56 10.97
CA GLY A 353 14.91 7.13 12.16
C GLY A 353 14.26 8.30 12.89
N SER A 354 12.94 8.22 13.09
CA SER A 354 12.14 9.31 13.67
C SER A 354 12.31 9.45 15.19
N LYS A 355 12.74 8.39 15.87
CA LYS A 355 12.94 8.34 17.32
C LYS A 355 14.29 7.72 17.66
N GLU A 356 14.98 8.33 18.61
CA GLU A 356 16.29 7.89 19.07
C GLU A 356 16.28 6.43 19.61
N GLU A 357 15.17 6.04 20.23
CA GLU A 357 14.95 4.68 20.74
C GLU A 357 15.08 3.60 19.68
N PHE A 358 14.62 3.88 18.47
CA PHE A 358 14.63 2.91 17.38
C PHE A 358 16.00 2.75 16.73
N VAL A 359 16.82 3.80 16.78
CA VAL A 359 18.15 3.79 16.14
C VAL A 359 19.28 3.47 17.12
N GLY A 360 18.97 3.25 18.41
CA GLY A 360 19.96 3.00 19.45
C GLY A 360 21.01 1.93 19.06
N LYS A 361 20.56 0.77 18.57
CA LYS A 361 21.46 -0.31 18.13
C LYS A 361 22.32 0.04 16.91
N ILE A 362 21.89 0.99 16.08
CA ILE A 362 22.65 1.44 14.91
C ILE A 362 23.92 2.18 15.34
N HIS A 363 23.86 2.94 16.43
CA HIS A 363 25.03 3.59 17.00
C HIS A 363 26.16 2.60 17.33
N LEU A 364 25.83 1.43 17.91
CA LEU A 364 26.86 0.40 18.17
C LEU A 364 27.47 -0.17 16.89
N LYS A 365 26.66 -0.37 15.85
CA LYS A 365 27.16 -0.84 14.56
C LYS A 365 28.12 0.17 13.92
N LEU A 366 27.75 1.46 13.95
CA LEU A 366 28.61 2.55 13.48
C LEU A 366 29.88 2.67 14.30
N ALA A 367 29.80 2.64 15.64
CA ALA A 367 30.96 2.69 16.51
C ALA A 367 31.97 1.59 16.18
N ARG A 368 31.49 0.37 15.99
CA ARG A 368 32.35 -0.78 15.61
C ARG A 368 33.05 -0.56 14.27
N LEU A 369 32.33 -0.03 13.27
CA LEU A 369 32.93 0.28 11.96
C LEU A 369 33.97 1.39 12.06
N TYR A 370 33.67 2.47 12.80
CA TYR A 370 34.60 3.60 12.95
C TYR A 370 35.88 3.21 13.69
N LEU A 371 35.81 2.30 14.67
CA LEU A 371 37.00 1.75 15.30
C LEU A 371 37.88 0.96 14.30
N ARG A 372 37.29 0.12 13.48
CA ARG A 372 38.02 -0.61 12.43
C ARG A 372 38.74 0.32 11.46
N HIS A 373 38.11 1.48 11.18
CA HIS A 373 38.69 2.51 10.31
C HIS A 373 39.57 3.52 11.05
N GLN A 374 40.05 3.18 12.24
CA GLN A 374 40.97 4.01 13.04
C GLN A 374 40.43 5.43 13.30
N SER A 375 39.12 5.53 13.51
CA SER A 375 38.42 6.79 13.84
C SER A 375 37.83 6.74 15.26
N PRO A 376 38.67 6.73 16.31
CA PRO A 376 38.21 6.55 17.67
C PRO A 376 37.34 7.71 18.19
N ALA A 377 37.55 8.93 17.72
CA ALA A 377 36.72 10.10 18.05
C ALA A 377 35.29 9.95 17.52
N ALA A 378 35.12 9.49 16.29
CA ALA A 378 33.79 9.23 15.70
C ALA A 378 33.11 8.03 16.39
N SER A 379 33.87 6.97 16.68
CA SER A 379 33.35 5.84 17.42
C SER A 379 32.83 6.24 18.80
N LEU A 380 33.61 7.06 19.53
CA LEU A 380 33.21 7.55 20.86
C LEU A 380 31.91 8.38 20.78
N ALA A 381 31.79 9.24 19.75
CA ALA A 381 30.58 10.04 19.56
C ALA A 381 29.31 9.17 19.40
N GLU A 382 29.44 8.06 18.68
CA GLU A 382 28.35 7.09 18.51
C GLU A 382 28.06 6.32 19.81
N LEU A 383 29.08 5.90 20.56
CA LEU A 383 28.90 5.24 21.86
C LEU A 383 28.22 6.16 22.89
N GLU A 384 28.58 7.45 22.91
CA GLU A 384 27.91 8.42 23.77
C GLU A 384 26.44 8.61 23.38
N ALA A 385 26.11 8.64 22.08
CA ALA A 385 24.73 8.69 21.61
C ALA A 385 23.95 7.44 22.04
N TYR A 386 24.53 6.25 21.89
CA TYR A 386 23.95 5.00 22.39
C TYR A 386 23.70 5.06 23.91
N SER A 387 24.71 5.44 24.69
CA SER A 387 24.62 5.53 26.15
C SER A 387 23.55 6.52 26.60
N ARG A 388 23.48 7.72 25.98
CA ARG A 388 22.43 8.70 26.27
C ARG A 388 21.04 8.16 26.02
N CYS A 389 20.83 7.49 24.87
CA CYS A 389 19.56 6.87 24.50
C CYS A 389 19.14 5.83 25.55
N TYR A 390 20.04 4.91 25.89
CA TYR A 390 19.74 3.81 26.81
C TYR A 390 19.51 4.30 28.27
N THR A 391 20.32 5.24 28.73
CA THR A 391 20.16 5.83 30.07
C THR A 391 18.84 6.58 30.21
N ARG A 392 18.46 7.36 29.18
CA ARG A 392 17.17 8.09 29.15
C ARG A 392 15.96 7.15 29.24
N ASN A 393 16.06 5.96 28.64
CA ASN A 393 14.99 4.97 28.64
C ASN A 393 15.08 3.96 29.80
N GLY A 394 16.04 4.09 30.70
CA GLY A 394 16.22 3.14 31.79
C GLY A 394 16.72 1.75 31.37
N TRP A 395 17.29 1.64 30.17
CA TRP A 395 17.77 0.36 29.62
C TRP A 395 19.21 0.09 30.05
N LYS A 396 19.53 -1.20 30.22
CA LYS A 396 20.90 -1.62 30.54
C LYS A 396 21.82 -1.53 29.32
N LEU A 397 22.99 -0.97 29.50
CA LEU A 397 24.05 -1.00 28.49
C LEU A 397 24.58 -2.44 28.36
N ASN A 398 24.67 -2.91 27.12
CA ASN A 398 25.12 -4.26 26.83
C ASN A 398 26.66 -4.39 26.87
N ASP A 399 27.14 -5.62 26.84
CA ASP A 399 28.58 -5.88 26.94
C ASP A 399 29.36 -5.43 25.69
N ASP A 400 28.70 -5.44 24.51
CA ASP A 400 29.27 -4.87 23.26
C ASP A 400 29.67 -3.40 23.45
N TYR A 401 28.83 -2.60 24.13
CA TYR A 401 29.16 -1.21 24.43
C TYR A 401 30.42 -1.10 25.29
N LYS A 402 30.53 -1.92 26.34
CA LYS A 402 31.72 -1.92 27.24
C LYS A 402 32.97 -2.29 26.48
N GLN A 403 32.93 -3.39 25.71
CA GLN A 403 34.06 -3.85 24.90
C GLN A 403 34.54 -2.81 23.90
N LEU A 404 33.59 -2.15 23.19
CA LEU A 404 33.93 -1.10 22.22
C LEU A 404 34.50 0.14 22.95
N ARG A 405 33.97 0.48 24.10
CA ARG A 405 34.45 1.62 24.90
C ARG A 405 35.87 1.41 25.40
N ASP A 406 36.22 0.19 25.85
CA ASP A 406 37.54 -0.18 26.34
C ASP A 406 38.61 -0.17 25.24
N GLN A 407 38.24 -0.33 23.98
CA GLN A 407 39.12 -0.25 22.82
C GLN A 407 39.46 1.19 22.40
N ILE A 408 38.76 2.19 22.93
CA ILE A 408 39.01 3.60 22.62
C ILE A 408 40.10 4.14 23.55
N PRO A 409 41.17 4.76 23.00
CA PRO A 409 42.25 5.32 23.84
C PRO A 409 41.74 6.33 24.85
N GLN A 410 42.34 6.31 26.03
CA GLN A 410 42.02 7.30 27.06
C GLN A 410 42.39 8.71 26.57
N GLY A 411 41.57 9.70 26.94
CA GLY A 411 41.76 11.09 26.48
C GLY A 411 41.19 11.40 25.08
N THR A 412 40.60 10.40 24.38
CA THR A 412 39.89 10.66 23.10
C THR A 412 38.71 11.59 23.37
N VAL A 413 38.59 12.64 22.55
CA VAL A 413 37.43 13.56 22.59
C VAL A 413 36.43 13.08 21.51
N ALA A 414 35.18 12.94 21.90
CA ALA A 414 34.10 12.55 20.99
C ALA A 414 33.88 13.62 19.92
N ALA A 415 34.00 13.26 18.67
CA ALA A 415 33.76 14.15 17.51
C ALA A 415 33.24 13.38 16.32
N ARG A 416 32.14 13.83 15.75
CA ARG A 416 31.59 13.24 14.50
C ARG A 416 32.32 13.80 13.29
N ASP A 417 32.69 12.94 12.37
CA ASP A 417 33.21 13.33 11.05
C ASP A 417 32.04 13.38 10.04
N PHE A 418 31.33 14.52 10.03
CA PHE A 418 30.20 14.72 9.11
C PHE A 418 30.60 14.65 7.63
N ALA A 419 31.85 14.97 7.28
CA ALA A 419 32.31 14.90 5.91
C ALA A 419 32.50 13.44 5.47
N MET A 420 33.05 12.59 6.33
CA MET A 420 33.18 11.16 6.11
C MET A 420 31.78 10.50 6.05
N GLU A 421 30.92 10.78 7.04
CA GLU A 421 29.57 10.25 7.10
C GLU A 421 28.81 10.53 5.79
N ARG A 422 28.88 11.78 5.31
CA ARG A 422 28.22 12.16 4.07
C ARG A 422 28.77 11.42 2.86
N ARG A 423 30.09 11.29 2.73
CA ARG A 423 30.70 10.50 1.62
C ARG A 423 30.28 9.04 1.65
N CYS A 424 30.11 8.48 2.85
CA CYS A 424 29.61 7.11 3.00
C CYS A 424 28.14 7.01 2.65
N GLU A 425 27.33 7.94 3.12
CA GLU A 425 25.89 8.02 2.84
C GLU A 425 25.62 8.20 1.34
N ASP A 426 26.32 9.13 0.68
CA ASP A 426 26.19 9.35 -0.76
C ASP A 426 26.51 8.07 -1.55
N ALA A 427 27.58 7.34 -1.19
CA ALA A 427 27.94 6.08 -1.85
C ALA A 427 26.88 4.99 -1.63
N ALA A 428 26.30 4.91 -0.46
CA ALA A 428 25.22 3.96 -0.14
C ALA A 428 23.95 4.26 -0.94
N LEU A 429 23.55 5.52 -1.00
CA LEU A 429 22.39 5.96 -1.76
C LEU A 429 22.59 5.72 -3.27
N GLU A 430 23.80 5.96 -3.79
CA GLU A 430 24.11 5.69 -5.19
C GLU A 430 24.02 4.19 -5.52
N MET A 431 24.49 3.33 -4.62
CA MET A 431 24.35 1.87 -4.76
C MET A 431 22.90 1.42 -4.74
N VAL A 432 22.10 1.91 -3.78
CA VAL A 432 20.69 1.52 -3.65
C VAL A 432 19.88 1.97 -4.85
N TYR A 433 20.15 3.15 -5.37
CA TYR A 433 19.42 3.72 -6.50
C TYR A 433 20.18 3.61 -7.83
N SER A 434 21.13 2.64 -7.96
CA SER A 434 21.94 2.45 -9.18
C SER A 434 21.08 2.31 -10.43
N ASP A 435 19.99 1.59 -10.34
CA ASP A 435 19.14 1.20 -11.47
C ASP A 435 18.17 2.31 -11.93
N ILE A 436 18.15 3.46 -11.23
CA ILE A 436 17.35 4.61 -11.61
C ILE A 436 18.18 5.58 -12.41
N GLU A 437 17.66 5.99 -13.56
CA GLU A 437 18.33 6.94 -14.44
C GLU A 437 18.34 8.35 -13.83
N TRP A 438 19.44 9.08 -14.10
CA TRP A 438 19.55 10.48 -13.75
C TRP A 438 18.75 11.33 -14.75
N LYS A 439 17.88 12.18 -14.22
CA LYS A 439 17.10 13.15 -15.01
C LYS A 439 17.57 14.56 -14.73
N GLN A 440 17.72 15.33 -15.77
CA GLN A 440 18.15 16.72 -15.65
C GLN A 440 16.99 17.65 -15.31
N ARG A 441 17.24 18.60 -14.41
CA ARG A 441 16.33 19.66 -13.99
C ARG A 441 17.08 20.96 -13.80
N ILE A 442 16.36 22.06 -13.78
CA ILE A 442 16.90 23.39 -13.46
C ILE A 442 16.32 23.82 -12.10
N LEU A 443 17.15 24.31 -11.20
CA LEU A 443 16.71 25.00 -10.00
C LEU A 443 16.16 26.38 -10.40
N ALA A 444 14.86 26.48 -10.67
CA ALA A 444 14.25 27.65 -11.28
C ALA A 444 13.83 28.73 -10.28
N GLU A 445 13.33 28.35 -9.13
CA GLU A 445 12.89 29.28 -8.08
C GLU A 445 13.14 28.74 -6.68
N ARG A 446 13.24 29.66 -5.71
CA ARG A 446 13.31 29.36 -4.28
C ARG A 446 12.49 30.39 -3.53
N TRP A 447 11.68 29.91 -2.57
CA TRP A 447 10.86 30.79 -1.75
C TRP A 447 10.62 30.18 -0.37
N THR A 448 10.33 31.03 0.60
CA THR A 448 9.87 30.59 1.93
C THR A 448 8.35 30.58 1.95
N SER A 449 7.77 29.43 2.29
CA SER A 449 6.32 29.27 2.40
C SER A 449 5.78 30.07 3.58
N PRO A 450 4.76 30.92 3.40
CA PRO A 450 4.22 31.75 4.48
C PRO A 450 3.61 30.95 5.64
N GLY A 451 3.04 29.80 5.34
CA GLY A 451 2.32 28.98 6.33
C GLY A 451 3.23 28.22 7.29
N ASP A 452 4.20 27.46 6.77
CA ASP A 452 5.09 26.60 7.56
C ASP A 452 6.51 27.15 7.74
N LYS A 453 6.78 28.35 7.21
CA LYS A 453 8.09 29.04 7.21
C LYS A 453 9.23 28.16 6.67
N LYS A 454 8.93 27.16 5.86
CA LYS A 454 9.93 26.26 5.26
C LYS A 454 10.33 26.75 3.88
N GLU A 455 11.62 26.69 3.61
CA GLU A 455 12.16 26.99 2.30
C GLU A 455 11.82 25.87 1.33
N ARG A 456 11.31 26.25 0.16
CA ARG A 456 10.94 25.38 -0.95
C ARG A 456 11.64 25.86 -2.22
N CYS A 457 11.77 24.96 -3.17
CA CYS A 457 12.27 25.30 -4.49
C CYS A 457 11.40 24.65 -5.57
N MET A 458 11.46 25.24 -6.76
CA MET A 458 10.89 24.70 -7.98
C MET A 458 12.01 24.16 -8.87
N LEU A 459 11.85 22.91 -9.26
CA LEU A 459 12.69 22.23 -10.23
C LEU A 459 11.94 22.17 -11.55
N LEU A 460 12.60 22.59 -12.62
CA LEU A 460 12.02 22.72 -13.96
C LEU A 460 12.66 21.70 -14.89
N ALA A 461 11.84 20.86 -15.52
CA ALA A 461 12.26 19.94 -16.55
C ALA A 461 12.43 20.64 -17.92
N PRO A 462 13.18 20.05 -18.88
CA PRO A 462 13.33 20.61 -20.21
C PRO A 462 12.02 20.81 -20.98
N ASP A 463 11.02 19.97 -20.72
CA ASP A 463 9.67 20.04 -21.29
C ASP A 463 8.75 21.09 -20.63
N GLY A 464 9.25 21.81 -19.62
CA GLY A 464 8.49 22.80 -18.87
C GLY A 464 7.72 22.23 -17.67
N THR A 465 7.80 20.94 -17.39
CA THR A 465 7.19 20.32 -16.20
C THR A 465 7.84 20.89 -14.93
N GLN A 466 7.02 21.28 -13.97
CA GLN A 466 7.44 21.92 -12.73
C GLN A 466 7.23 21.00 -11.54
N GLU A 467 8.25 20.82 -10.72
CA GLU A 467 8.20 20.05 -9.50
C GLU A 467 8.61 20.91 -8.30
N LYS A 468 7.84 20.87 -7.22
CA LYS A 468 8.11 21.64 -5.99
C LYS A 468 8.57 20.72 -4.87
N THR A 469 9.72 21.05 -4.26
CA THR A 469 10.27 20.28 -3.14
C THR A 469 10.77 21.18 -2.02
N LYS A 470 10.96 20.61 -0.82
CA LYS A 470 11.55 21.32 0.32
C LYS A 470 13.07 21.25 0.23
N THR A 471 13.76 22.39 0.32
CA THR A 471 15.24 22.44 0.25
C THR A 471 15.90 21.68 1.41
N ALA A 472 15.26 21.64 2.57
CA ALA A 472 15.75 20.92 3.74
C ALA A 472 15.94 19.41 3.49
N ARG A 473 15.19 18.81 2.54
CA ARG A 473 15.33 17.40 2.16
C ARG A 473 16.64 17.13 1.42
N PHE A 474 17.10 18.13 0.65
CA PHE A 474 18.35 18.06 -0.12
C PHE A 474 19.17 19.32 0.13
N PRO A 475 20.04 19.34 1.17
CA PRO A 475 20.77 20.56 1.56
C PRO A 475 21.62 21.19 0.47
N ILE A 476 21.99 20.43 -0.58
CA ILE A 476 22.69 20.97 -1.75
C ILE A 476 21.85 22.03 -2.46
N LEU A 477 20.53 21.87 -2.55
CA LEU A 477 19.62 22.81 -3.22
C LEU A 477 19.60 24.19 -2.56
N HIS A 478 19.91 24.28 -1.26
CA HIS A 478 20.03 25.55 -0.55
C HIS A 478 21.28 26.34 -0.98
N LYS A 479 22.37 25.65 -1.35
CA LYS A 479 23.65 26.26 -1.68
C LYS A 479 23.83 26.65 -3.15
N LEU A 480 23.02 26.08 -4.03
CA LEU A 480 23.12 26.31 -5.47
C LEU A 480 22.47 27.63 -5.87
N LYS A 481 22.99 28.28 -6.93
CA LYS A 481 22.40 29.49 -7.53
C LYS A 481 21.19 29.12 -8.38
N MET A 482 20.27 30.06 -8.56
CA MET A 482 19.17 29.93 -9.52
C MET A 482 19.71 29.73 -10.92
N GLY A 483 19.06 28.87 -11.68
CA GLY A 483 19.49 28.49 -13.02
C GLY A 483 20.42 27.28 -13.05
N THR A 484 21.02 26.89 -11.91
CA THR A 484 21.90 25.73 -11.88
C THR A 484 21.18 24.50 -12.40
N VAL A 485 21.81 23.83 -13.36
CA VAL A 485 21.36 22.52 -13.84
C VAL A 485 21.78 21.47 -12.81
N ILE A 486 20.84 20.69 -12.38
CA ILE A 486 21.02 19.57 -11.47
C ILE A 486 20.61 18.26 -12.15
N GLU A 487 21.12 17.17 -11.65
CA GLU A 487 20.61 15.83 -11.95
C GLU A 487 19.94 15.27 -10.72
N LEU A 488 18.82 14.59 -10.93
CA LEU A 488 18.09 13.93 -9.87
C LEU A 488 17.65 12.54 -10.28
N LYS A 489 17.52 11.67 -9.28
CA LYS A 489 16.84 10.38 -9.42
C LYS A 489 15.47 10.49 -8.76
N GLU A 490 14.43 10.08 -9.48
CA GLU A 490 13.04 10.15 -9.01
C GLU A 490 12.26 8.90 -9.38
N ILE A 491 11.28 8.58 -8.56
CA ILE A 491 10.29 7.54 -8.84
C ILE A 491 8.89 8.16 -8.83
N THR A 492 8.05 7.66 -9.71
CA THR A 492 6.64 8.05 -9.76
C THR A 492 5.81 6.91 -9.16
N GLN A 493 5.18 7.17 -8.04
CA GLN A 493 4.27 6.22 -7.38
C GLN A 493 2.83 6.67 -7.59
N ARG A 494 1.94 5.73 -7.90
CA ARG A 494 0.49 5.95 -7.88
C ARG A 494 -0.02 5.71 -6.47
N ARG A 495 -0.42 6.77 -5.79
CA ARG A 495 -1.06 6.64 -4.48
C ARG A 495 -2.56 6.43 -4.69
N ASN A 496 -3.07 5.29 -4.26
CA ASN A 496 -4.51 4.99 -4.27
C ASN A 496 -5.16 5.66 -3.05
N ASP A 497 -5.37 6.96 -3.11
CA ASP A 497 -6.21 7.69 -2.14
C ASP A 497 -7.63 7.81 -2.74
N GLY A 498 -8.39 6.74 -2.61
CA GLY A 498 -9.87 6.64 -2.69
C GLY A 498 -10.65 7.22 -3.87
N ASN A 499 -10.24 8.27 -4.59
CA ASN A 499 -11.03 8.81 -5.71
C ASN A 499 -10.27 9.57 -6.81
N GLN A 500 -8.98 9.81 -6.70
CA GLN A 500 -8.15 10.36 -7.78
C GLN A 500 -6.70 9.90 -7.62
N SER A 501 -6.24 8.96 -8.46
CA SER A 501 -4.83 8.57 -8.51
C SER A 501 -4.01 9.64 -9.23
N LYS A 502 -3.53 10.64 -8.49
CA LYS A 502 -2.50 11.54 -9.01
C LYS A 502 -1.13 10.89 -8.87
N PRO A 503 -0.34 10.80 -9.95
CA PRO A 503 1.03 10.33 -9.83
C PRO A 503 1.82 11.29 -8.93
N LEU A 504 2.40 10.75 -7.86
CA LEU A 504 3.28 11.50 -6.95
C LEU A 504 4.73 11.16 -7.30
N SER A 505 5.48 12.14 -7.81
CA SER A 505 6.92 12.01 -7.99
C SER A 505 7.63 12.16 -6.64
N THR A 506 8.55 11.25 -6.36
CA THR A 506 9.40 11.31 -5.17
C THR A 506 10.86 11.37 -5.58
N ILE A 507 11.50 12.51 -5.28
CA ILE A 507 12.94 12.71 -5.51
C ILE A 507 13.71 11.89 -4.48
N LEU A 508 14.68 11.09 -4.92
CA LEU A 508 15.51 10.22 -4.12
C LEU A 508 16.92 10.79 -3.91
N LEU A 509 17.54 11.29 -4.99
CA LEU A 509 18.88 11.85 -5.00
C LEU A 509 18.91 13.13 -5.81
N VAL A 510 19.82 14.04 -5.45
CA VAL A 510 20.11 15.26 -6.20
C VAL A 510 21.62 15.51 -6.20
N ARG A 511 22.17 15.82 -7.38
CA ARG A 511 23.55 16.29 -7.52
C ARG A 511 23.63 17.51 -8.42
N ALA A 512 24.62 18.37 -8.20
CA ALA A 512 24.91 19.50 -9.09
C ALA A 512 25.65 19.01 -10.33
N THR A 513 25.47 19.70 -11.45
CA THR A 513 26.23 19.50 -12.68
C THR A 513 27.16 20.69 -12.95
N SER A 514 28.08 20.51 -13.89
CA SER A 514 28.92 21.60 -14.41
C SER A 514 28.32 22.27 -15.64
N LEU A 515 27.06 21.98 -15.99
CA LEU A 515 26.41 22.58 -17.14
C LEU A 515 26.12 24.05 -16.89
N GLU A 516 26.14 24.83 -17.97
CA GLU A 516 25.81 26.24 -17.91
C GLU A 516 24.41 26.49 -17.34
N PRO A 517 24.26 27.51 -16.50
CA PRO A 517 22.95 27.85 -15.95
C PRO A 517 21.89 28.04 -17.04
N TRP A 518 20.70 27.53 -16.81
CA TRP A 518 19.55 27.58 -17.72
C TRP A 518 19.75 26.85 -19.06
N SER A 519 20.84 26.12 -19.28
CA SER A 519 21.19 25.53 -20.59
C SER A 519 20.16 24.52 -21.11
N LEU A 520 19.34 23.92 -20.25
CA LEU A 520 18.28 23.01 -20.68
C LEU A 520 17.11 23.69 -21.37
N LEU A 521 16.95 25.00 -21.21
CA LEU A 521 15.93 25.76 -21.91
C LEU A 521 16.47 26.24 -23.24
N PRO A 522 15.68 26.21 -24.32
CA PRO A 522 16.12 26.74 -25.60
C PRO A 522 16.37 28.24 -25.50
N ALA A 523 17.39 28.70 -26.17
CA ALA A 523 17.62 30.14 -26.37
C ALA A 523 16.60 30.67 -27.40
N THR A 524 16.04 31.82 -27.13
CA THR A 524 15.06 32.49 -28.00
C THR A 524 15.43 33.95 -28.11
N THR A 525 15.39 34.51 -29.32
CA THR A 525 15.61 35.92 -29.56
C THR A 525 14.30 36.70 -29.40
N GLY A 526 14.40 37.85 -28.79
CA GLY A 526 13.26 38.74 -28.58
C GLY A 526 13.66 40.21 -28.50
N VAL A 527 12.66 41.07 -28.40
CA VAL A 527 12.84 42.52 -28.23
C VAL A 527 12.13 43.00 -26.97
N VAL A 528 12.75 43.82 -26.17
CA VAL A 528 12.15 44.44 -24.98
C VAL A 528 11.11 45.45 -25.42
N THR A 529 9.85 45.21 -25.15
CA THR A 529 8.73 46.09 -25.56
C THR A 529 8.33 47.05 -24.48
N PHE A 530 8.52 46.67 -23.24
CA PHE A 530 8.22 47.51 -22.08
C PHE A 530 9.16 47.17 -20.93
N SER A 531 9.61 48.21 -20.21
CA SER A 531 10.40 48.03 -18.99
C SER A 531 9.91 48.99 -17.92
N ASN A 532 9.62 48.45 -16.72
CA ASN A 532 9.18 49.24 -15.58
C ASN A 532 10.18 49.07 -14.43
N THR A 533 11.00 50.11 -14.24
CA THR A 533 12.05 50.11 -13.22
C THR A 533 11.50 50.21 -11.79
N GLN A 534 10.35 50.87 -11.60
CA GLN A 534 9.71 50.96 -10.28
C GLN A 534 9.11 49.64 -9.84
N LYS A 535 8.40 48.95 -10.72
CA LYS A 535 7.79 47.61 -10.46
C LYS A 535 8.75 46.45 -10.76
N LYS A 536 9.97 46.75 -11.24
CA LYS A 536 11.05 45.81 -11.52
C LYS A 536 10.62 44.64 -12.43
N PHE A 537 10.02 44.96 -13.57
CA PHE A 537 9.73 43.95 -14.59
C PHE A 537 9.88 44.49 -16.01
N SER A 538 10.11 43.57 -16.94
CA SER A 538 10.15 43.88 -18.39
C SER A 538 9.25 42.92 -19.15
N LEU A 539 8.72 43.35 -20.29
CA LEU A 539 7.99 42.53 -21.24
C LEU A 539 8.83 42.38 -22.50
N ILE A 540 8.93 41.18 -23.01
CA ILE A 540 9.77 40.85 -24.16
C ILE A 540 8.89 40.10 -25.16
N ASN A 541 8.88 40.52 -26.40
CA ASN A 541 8.23 39.79 -27.48
C ASN A 541 9.28 39.04 -28.29
N SER A 542 9.04 37.76 -28.52
CA SER A 542 9.96 36.91 -29.26
C SER A 542 9.68 36.90 -30.76
N THR A 543 10.62 36.34 -31.50
CA THR A 543 10.51 36.14 -32.95
C THR A 543 9.34 35.22 -33.32
N ASP A 544 8.91 34.31 -32.42
CA ASP A 544 7.75 33.45 -32.59
C ASP A 544 6.43 34.07 -32.12
N SER A 545 6.40 35.38 -31.92
CA SER A 545 5.22 36.21 -31.58
C SER A 545 4.61 35.86 -30.19
N LYS A 546 5.41 35.33 -29.26
CA LYS A 546 5.01 35.12 -27.88
C LYS A 546 5.49 36.26 -27.00
N ARG A 547 4.67 36.59 -26.00
CA ARG A 547 4.99 37.59 -24.99
C ARG A 547 5.52 36.94 -23.74
N TYR A 548 6.68 37.41 -23.27
CA TYR A 548 7.38 36.91 -22.11
C TYR A 548 7.42 37.95 -21.00
N PHE A 549 7.15 37.52 -19.78
CA PHE A 549 7.33 38.33 -18.58
C PHE A 549 8.73 38.07 -18.00
N TYR A 550 9.53 39.09 -17.85
CA TYR A 550 10.82 39.04 -17.18
C TYR A 550 10.75 39.76 -15.84
N PRO A 551 10.94 39.10 -14.67
CA PRO A 551 10.77 39.70 -13.34
C PRO A 551 11.98 40.56 -12.94
N ALA A 552 12.51 41.38 -13.85
CA ALA A 552 13.55 42.35 -13.63
C ALA A 552 13.46 43.43 -14.70
N ALA A 553 13.96 44.61 -14.38
CA ALA A 553 14.09 45.76 -15.31
C ALA A 553 15.48 46.40 -15.15
N PRO A 554 16.55 45.68 -15.56
CA PRO A 554 17.90 46.23 -15.45
C PRO A 554 18.11 47.39 -16.43
N SER A 555 18.96 48.36 -16.06
CA SER A 555 19.20 49.59 -16.82
C SER A 555 19.78 49.34 -18.22
N ASN A 556 20.43 48.22 -18.46
CA ASN A 556 20.96 47.79 -19.74
C ASN A 556 19.95 47.14 -20.69
N LEU A 557 18.67 47.05 -20.28
CA LEU A 557 17.57 46.48 -21.07
C LEU A 557 16.44 47.50 -21.27
N PRO A 558 16.69 48.68 -21.89
CA PRO A 558 15.65 49.64 -22.24
C PRO A 558 14.74 49.07 -23.34
N LYS A 559 13.57 49.69 -23.53
CA LYS A 559 12.67 49.39 -24.66
C LYS A 559 13.44 49.46 -25.98
N GLY A 560 13.21 48.49 -26.87
CA GLY A 560 13.88 48.33 -28.17
C GLY A 560 15.18 47.53 -28.14
N THR A 561 15.66 47.12 -26.96
CA THR A 561 16.83 46.25 -26.88
C THR A 561 16.50 44.84 -27.39
N ILE A 562 17.30 44.34 -28.33
CA ILE A 562 17.22 42.97 -28.79
C ILE A 562 18.00 42.09 -27.81
N VAL A 563 17.38 41.02 -27.40
CA VAL A 563 17.89 40.14 -26.34
C VAL A 563 17.85 38.70 -26.77
N THR A 564 18.81 37.93 -26.28
CA THR A 564 18.69 36.47 -26.20
C THR A 564 18.17 36.13 -24.82
N MET A 565 17.15 35.32 -24.76
CA MET A 565 16.53 34.89 -23.50
C MET A 565 16.36 33.40 -23.45
N ARG A 566 16.26 32.86 -22.22
CA ARG A 566 15.79 31.54 -21.92
C ARG A 566 14.52 31.67 -21.11
N ALA A 567 13.50 30.88 -21.46
CA ALA A 567 12.18 31.04 -20.89
C ALA A 567 11.42 29.70 -20.81
N TYR A 568 10.43 29.67 -19.96
CA TYR A 568 9.53 28.53 -19.83
C TYR A 568 8.06 28.97 -19.76
N LYS A 569 7.16 28.04 -20.02
CA LYS A 569 5.72 28.25 -19.84
C LYS A 569 5.38 28.07 -18.37
N GLU A 570 4.94 29.14 -17.72
CA GLU A 570 4.45 29.12 -16.35
C GLU A 570 2.93 28.87 -16.35
N THR A 571 2.49 27.89 -15.54
CA THR A 571 1.07 27.60 -15.35
C THR A 571 0.70 27.91 -13.90
N SER A 572 -0.25 28.82 -13.71
CA SER A 572 -0.76 29.23 -12.40
C SER A 572 -2.29 29.14 -12.38
N ASP A 573 -2.88 29.27 -11.19
CA ASP A 573 -4.35 29.33 -11.01
C ASP A 573 -5.00 30.50 -11.76
N LYS A 574 -4.19 31.51 -12.15
CA LYS A 574 -4.62 32.71 -12.91
C LYS A 574 -4.49 32.53 -14.42
N GLY A 575 -4.01 31.40 -14.90
CA GLY A 575 -3.79 31.12 -16.32
C GLY A 575 -2.36 30.70 -16.61
N SER A 576 -2.06 30.50 -17.91
CA SER A 576 -0.72 30.17 -18.39
C SER A 576 -0.08 31.35 -19.09
N GLY A 577 1.20 31.59 -18.83
CA GLY A 577 2.01 32.61 -19.44
C GLY A 577 3.44 32.13 -19.74
N TYR A 578 4.26 32.97 -20.36
CA TYR A 578 5.66 32.66 -20.56
C TYR A 578 6.52 33.55 -19.65
N LYS A 579 7.45 32.94 -18.91
CA LYS A 579 8.37 33.64 -18.02
C LYS A 579 9.80 33.49 -18.50
N ALA A 580 10.42 34.63 -18.77
CA ALA A 580 11.84 34.72 -19.09
C ALA A 580 12.64 34.67 -17.76
N VAL A 581 13.72 33.91 -17.75
CA VAL A 581 14.52 33.66 -16.52
C VAL A 581 15.98 34.08 -16.69
N PHE A 582 16.45 34.11 -17.91
CA PHE A 582 17.79 34.58 -18.27
C PHE A 582 17.69 35.43 -19.51
N VAL A 583 18.08 36.69 -19.42
CA VAL A 583 17.97 37.67 -20.48
C VAL A 583 19.27 38.42 -20.59
N THR A 584 19.87 38.42 -21.78
CA THR A 584 21.10 39.14 -22.08
C THR A 584 20.93 39.96 -23.38
N PRO A 585 21.46 41.18 -23.47
CA PRO A 585 21.51 41.90 -24.74
C PRO A 585 22.28 41.10 -25.80
N CYS A 586 21.77 41.05 -27.01
CA CYS A 586 22.49 40.44 -28.11
C CYS A 586 23.77 41.19 -28.46
N SER A 587 24.88 40.48 -28.53
CA SER A 587 26.17 41.07 -28.90
C SER A 587 26.25 41.48 -30.40
N ASN A 588 25.56 40.72 -31.26
CA ASN A 588 25.47 41.00 -32.70
C ASN A 588 24.02 41.32 -33.07
N ARG A 589 23.71 42.61 -33.12
CA ARG A 589 22.38 43.12 -33.41
C ARG A 589 21.89 42.71 -34.81
N ASP A 590 22.74 42.75 -35.82
CA ASP A 590 22.32 42.49 -37.20
C ASP A 590 21.98 41.01 -37.40
N GLN A 591 22.76 40.13 -36.81
CA GLN A 591 22.47 38.70 -36.80
C GLN A 591 21.15 38.41 -36.08
N ALA A 592 20.92 39.02 -34.93
CA ALA A 592 19.70 38.83 -34.14
C ALA A 592 18.47 39.42 -34.86
N LEU A 593 18.64 40.57 -35.59
CA LEU A 593 17.56 41.12 -36.39
C LEU A 593 17.15 40.19 -37.55
N ALA A 594 18.09 39.42 -38.12
CA ALA A 594 17.79 38.49 -39.19
C ALA A 594 16.80 37.37 -38.77
N GLU A 595 16.66 37.11 -37.48
CA GLU A 595 15.71 36.11 -36.94
C GLU A 595 14.26 36.62 -36.91
N PHE A 596 14.05 37.95 -36.99
CA PHE A 596 12.73 38.56 -37.03
C PHE A 596 12.11 38.47 -38.43
N ARG A 597 10.81 38.75 -38.54
CA ARG A 597 10.17 38.90 -39.84
C ARG A 597 10.60 40.22 -40.49
N HIS A 598 10.76 40.21 -41.81
CA HIS A 598 11.13 41.35 -42.57
C HIS A 598 10.11 41.68 -43.62
N CYS A 599 9.91 42.98 -43.89
CA CYS A 599 9.15 43.48 -45.04
C CYS A 599 9.83 44.72 -45.65
N ILE A 600 9.53 44.97 -46.92
CA ILE A 600 9.83 46.22 -47.58
C ILE A 600 8.50 46.90 -47.87
N ALA A 601 8.17 47.90 -47.08
CA ALA A 601 6.88 48.57 -47.14
C ALA A 601 7.02 49.99 -47.72
N VAL A 602 6.02 50.46 -48.41
CA VAL A 602 5.90 51.78 -48.93
C VAL A 602 5.05 52.64 -48.00
N VAL A 603 5.50 53.86 -47.71
CA VAL A 603 4.72 54.83 -46.92
C VAL A 603 3.59 55.40 -47.80
N SER A 604 2.36 55.00 -47.44
CA SER A 604 1.17 55.42 -48.24
C SER A 604 0.60 56.78 -47.84
N TRP A 605 0.75 57.15 -46.53
CA TRP A 605 0.43 58.53 -46.06
C TRP A 605 1.20 58.82 -44.77
N VAL A 606 1.32 60.15 -44.50
CA VAL A 606 1.94 60.65 -43.28
C VAL A 606 1.00 61.68 -42.65
N ASP A 607 0.80 61.60 -41.33
CA ASP A 607 0.10 62.57 -40.49
C ASP A 607 1.14 63.23 -39.56
N GLU A 608 1.66 64.31 -39.95
CA GLU A 608 2.68 65.04 -39.18
C GLU A 608 2.14 65.59 -37.87
N ALA A 609 0.84 65.96 -37.81
CA ALA A 609 0.20 66.50 -36.60
C ALA A 609 0.08 65.47 -35.48
N GLN A 610 -0.16 64.20 -35.85
CA GLN A 610 -0.25 63.09 -34.90
C GLN A 610 1.06 62.29 -34.78
N GLY A 611 2.08 62.63 -35.58
CA GLY A 611 3.35 61.91 -35.64
C GLY A 611 3.18 60.45 -36.06
N LYS A 612 2.29 60.15 -37.02
CA LYS A 612 1.97 58.84 -37.53
C LYS A 612 2.18 58.76 -39.05
N PHE A 613 2.46 57.55 -39.51
CA PHE A 613 2.51 57.20 -40.92
C PHE A 613 1.96 55.82 -41.16
N HIS A 614 1.48 55.62 -42.38
CA HIS A 614 0.90 54.33 -42.75
C HIS A 614 1.77 53.65 -43.79
N ILE A 615 2.00 52.36 -43.63
CA ILE A 615 2.83 51.54 -44.50
C ILE A 615 2.02 50.45 -45.17
N VAL A 616 2.35 50.13 -46.39
CA VAL A 616 1.72 49.06 -47.18
C VAL A 616 2.82 48.19 -47.81
N ASP A 617 2.72 46.90 -47.62
CA ASP A 617 3.49 45.88 -48.35
C ASP A 617 2.48 44.96 -49.04
N ASN A 618 2.34 45.11 -50.36
CA ASN A 618 1.37 44.38 -51.14
C ASN A 618 1.71 42.88 -51.26
N ASP A 619 2.99 42.54 -51.28
CA ASP A 619 3.46 41.15 -51.43
C ASP A 619 3.12 40.33 -50.16
N LYS A 620 3.21 40.97 -49.00
CA LYS A 620 2.93 40.36 -47.70
C LYS A 620 1.53 40.67 -47.15
N LYS A 621 0.71 41.40 -47.93
CA LYS A 621 -0.63 41.87 -47.54
C LYS A 621 -0.63 42.59 -46.20
N LEU A 622 0.41 43.40 -45.95
CA LEU A 622 0.58 44.16 -44.73
C LEU A 622 0.08 45.59 -44.95
N SER A 623 -0.72 46.06 -43.99
CA SER A 623 -1.28 47.43 -44.01
C SER A 623 -1.40 47.89 -42.57
N GLU A 624 -0.43 48.74 -42.14
CA GLU A 624 -0.28 49.09 -40.73
C GLU A 624 0.06 50.57 -40.51
N THR A 625 -0.41 51.11 -39.38
CA THR A 625 -0.11 52.49 -38.99
C THR A 625 0.91 52.51 -37.86
N LEU A 626 2.01 53.21 -38.08
CA LEU A 626 3.12 53.33 -37.14
C LEU A 626 3.22 54.74 -36.57
N ARG A 627 3.83 54.89 -35.38
CA ARG A 627 4.21 56.19 -34.84
C ARG A 627 5.64 56.45 -35.16
N CYS A 628 5.96 57.75 -35.56
CA CYS A 628 7.31 58.20 -35.87
C CYS A 628 8.27 57.91 -34.68
N CYS A 629 7.80 58.11 -33.44
CA CYS A 629 8.62 57.89 -32.25
C CYS A 629 8.98 56.39 -32.04
N ASP A 630 8.10 55.46 -32.41
CA ASP A 630 8.37 54.04 -32.27
C ASP A 630 9.24 53.52 -33.42
N ALA A 631 9.16 54.15 -34.59
CA ALA A 631 9.98 53.82 -35.74
C ALA A 631 11.38 54.51 -35.69
N GLY A 632 11.53 55.58 -34.88
CA GLY A 632 12.79 56.35 -34.77
C GLY A 632 13.13 57.15 -36.00
N LEU A 633 12.16 57.45 -36.89
CA LEU A 633 12.33 58.18 -38.09
C LEU A 633 11.07 58.97 -38.49
N GLN A 634 11.22 59.98 -39.31
CA GLN A 634 10.13 60.74 -39.91
C GLN A 634 10.14 60.51 -41.43
N PRO A 635 9.36 59.55 -41.91
CA PRO A 635 9.34 59.15 -43.29
C PRO A 635 8.52 60.15 -44.14
N THR A 636 8.82 60.20 -45.45
CA THR A 636 8.01 60.91 -46.41
C THR A 636 7.10 59.98 -47.19
N MET A 637 6.00 60.49 -47.72
CA MET A 637 5.09 59.75 -48.58
C MET A 637 5.81 59.17 -49.81
N GLY A 638 5.55 57.89 -50.09
CA GLY A 638 6.20 57.12 -51.16
C GLY A 638 7.56 56.55 -50.83
N GLN A 639 8.13 56.85 -49.65
CA GLN A 639 9.42 56.36 -49.22
C GLN A 639 9.33 54.83 -48.96
N LYS A 640 10.32 54.08 -49.46
CA LYS A 640 10.47 52.64 -49.14
C LYS A 640 11.21 52.50 -47.81
N LEU A 641 10.65 51.59 -46.95
CA LEU A 641 11.23 51.28 -45.66
C LEU A 641 11.47 49.77 -45.56
N ARG A 642 12.67 49.41 -45.07
CA ARG A 642 12.96 48.02 -44.63
C ARG A 642 12.63 47.92 -43.15
N ILE A 643 11.73 46.99 -42.80
CA ILE A 643 11.22 46.86 -41.45
C ILE A 643 11.45 45.42 -40.98
N ALA A 644 12.15 45.29 -39.83
CA ALA A 644 12.14 44.07 -39.05
C ALA A 644 11.01 44.15 -38.02
N TYR A 645 10.18 43.12 -37.90
CA TYR A 645 8.99 43.16 -37.06
C TYR A 645 8.67 41.83 -36.43
N CYS A 646 7.88 41.84 -35.36
CA CYS A 646 7.19 40.70 -34.78
C CYS A 646 5.71 41.06 -34.56
N TYR A 647 4.93 40.04 -34.13
CA TYR A 647 3.58 40.33 -33.70
C TYR A 647 3.52 40.25 -32.16
N GLU A 648 2.73 41.10 -31.56
CA GLU A 648 2.39 41.05 -30.14
C GLU A 648 0.97 40.49 -30.01
N THR A 649 0.80 39.41 -29.28
CA THR A 649 -0.51 38.87 -28.99
C THR A 649 -1.04 39.48 -27.69
N ASP A 650 -2.19 40.17 -27.75
CA ASP A 650 -2.84 40.76 -26.59
C ASP A 650 -3.55 39.65 -25.73
N LYS A 651 -4.10 40.08 -24.59
CA LYS A 651 -4.86 39.20 -23.68
C LYS A 651 -6.13 38.60 -24.29
N HIS A 652 -6.58 39.12 -25.43
CA HIS A 652 -7.76 38.65 -26.16
C HIS A 652 -7.39 37.81 -27.38
N GLY A 653 -6.09 37.48 -27.58
CA GLY A 653 -5.60 36.69 -28.68
C GLY A 653 -5.44 37.45 -30.00
N ARG A 654 -5.56 38.81 -30.00
CA ARG A 654 -5.37 39.62 -31.19
C ARG A 654 -3.90 39.86 -31.40
N CYS A 655 -3.44 39.72 -32.66
CA CYS A 655 -2.06 39.98 -33.04
C CYS A 655 -1.93 41.44 -33.50
N HIS A 656 -1.03 42.18 -32.86
CA HIS A 656 -0.68 43.55 -33.19
C HIS A 656 0.71 43.57 -33.83
N PHE A 657 0.83 44.24 -34.96
CA PHE A 657 2.11 44.44 -35.60
C PHE A 657 3.02 45.34 -34.74
N MET A 658 4.26 44.93 -34.56
CA MET A 658 5.21 45.66 -33.78
C MET A 658 6.55 45.79 -34.52
N PRO A 659 6.95 46.99 -34.90
CA PRO A 659 8.25 47.23 -35.54
C PRO A 659 9.37 47.03 -34.49
N VAL A 660 10.42 46.34 -34.89
CA VAL A 660 11.64 46.10 -34.10
C VAL A 660 12.78 46.99 -34.55
N ASP A 661 12.92 47.14 -35.86
CA ASP A 661 13.90 48.01 -36.49
C ASP A 661 13.31 48.53 -37.81
N VAL A 662 13.40 49.86 -38.02
CA VAL A 662 12.88 50.51 -39.20
C VAL A 662 14.02 51.35 -39.83
N LYS A 663 14.33 51.06 -41.08
CA LYS A 663 15.39 51.77 -41.82
C LYS A 663 14.89 52.23 -43.21
N THR A 664 15.41 53.34 -43.70
CA THR A 664 15.18 53.69 -45.09
C THR A 664 15.77 52.65 -46.02
N TYR A 665 15.00 52.22 -47.02
CA TYR A 665 15.46 51.27 -48.00
C TYR A 665 15.96 52.10 -49.25
N SER A 666 17.26 51.96 -49.57
CA SER A 666 17.85 52.45 -50.83
C SER A 666 18.07 51.20 -51.70
N ASP A 667 17.53 51.25 -52.92
CA ASP A 667 17.71 50.23 -53.95
C ASP A 667 19.17 49.93 -54.22
#